data_5a376f7c3b8cd8b6b274d4522523df55
#
_entry.id   5a376f7c3b8cd8b6b274d4522523df55
#
_cell.length_a   1.000
_cell.length_b   1.000
_cell.length_c   1.000
_cell.angle_alpha   90.00
_cell.angle_beta   90.00
_cell.angle_gamma   90.00
#
_symmetry.space_group_name_H-M   'P 1'
#
loop_
_entity.id
_entity.type
_entity.pdbx_description
1 polymer ?
#
loop_
_entity_poly.entity_id
_entity_poly.type
_entity_poly.pdbx_seq_one_letter_code
_entity_poly.pdbx_strand_id
1 'polypeptide(L)'
;MKLIIAEKEQVANSISKYLETLGEVTTRKKGYIQSQNYYIVWTYGHLLKNKFPEEYDPRMKDWKYEDLPLKFEWELSIIEGKEYLFNIISDIIKKPEVQSIIHAGDPDAEGQLIIDELLNFINNKKPVERVLINDTTLNGIKIAFSKIEDNKNYINLGKSAYARSIGDYLTGINLTRLATLINLENEIDLIRFGSGTLTIGRVQTPTLNLVYTRDLEIENHIKKKIFELFSSLEIQRKSNPKEREEMLLQKELYQQNFHDKELGEKYCSQMIKLFNELQNNYTCKLKYHLPNEQKELDPQFIKTHLEDTINLLKSQNEFKVVVKKELSKEPAPLPFNLLKLQQYCSKKFDYTPDKVMEITQNLRDNYNCITYNRSDCQYLTSAQFSEAPETIKQILKNLDLYVPEISTQIVSKAFDDSKISAHTAIIPTNIELDLSLLSEKEKNVYKAISDYYLIQFMPKALKEKTTVSLSFFTENDFSSSSSKYIELGYRAYLRDKLEDEDEEKSDIHKLLAGTYSAKYIESNIIEKETTPPKRYTYETLLGDMNSISKYVSDPKIREILKAKDKDIEGANGSIGTPATVSTILKNLFERKYIEKKDKTIRTTDIGREFLKTLPDELKKPDMTALWWTYQEEIKKGADPNVLIDNVYEAVKKIVDNKEIVPLPDKFKKSVEKESFGNCPICNSPIYKGKTKSGLINYYCSNYKNGCTFSLWEKMKYFDNTINITDGRAKSLLNNQHITIKLKTKSGKEYSGKLKLKINKVNDKNYINFEPIK
;
A
#
# COMPACT_ATOMS: atom_id res chain seq x y z
N MET A 1 -18.84 -21.05 -36.39
CA MET A 1 -18.53 -19.77 -35.69
C MET A 1 -17.46 -20.02 -34.62
N LYS A 2 -16.67 -18.99 -34.27
CA LYS A 2 -15.78 -19.03 -33.11
C LYS A 2 -16.37 -18.23 -31.95
N LEU A 3 -16.14 -18.68 -30.73
CA LEU A 3 -16.47 -17.91 -29.52
C LEU A 3 -15.20 -17.26 -28.94
N ILE A 4 -15.18 -15.95 -28.79
CA ILE A 4 -14.11 -15.20 -28.14
C ILE A 4 -14.57 -14.90 -26.71
N ILE A 5 -13.78 -15.31 -25.72
CA ILE A 5 -14.05 -15.04 -24.29
C ILE A 5 -12.99 -14.07 -23.80
N ALA A 6 -13.37 -12.83 -23.58
CA ALA A 6 -12.51 -11.81 -22.99
C ALA A 6 -12.72 -11.77 -21.47
N GLU A 7 -11.73 -11.29 -20.73
CA GLU A 7 -11.90 -11.03 -19.31
C GLU A 7 -12.76 -9.78 -19.05
N LYS A 8 -12.62 -8.76 -19.92
CA LYS A 8 -13.23 -7.45 -19.74
C LYS A 8 -14.05 -7.03 -20.96
N GLU A 9 -15.15 -6.32 -20.73
CA GLU A 9 -16.00 -5.80 -21.79
C GLU A 9 -15.26 -4.85 -22.74
N GLN A 10 -14.31 -4.04 -22.20
CA GLN A 10 -13.51 -3.12 -23.02
C GLN A 10 -12.67 -3.88 -24.06
N VAL A 11 -12.03 -4.99 -23.65
CA VAL A 11 -11.27 -5.85 -24.56
C VAL A 11 -12.20 -6.45 -25.61
N ALA A 12 -13.39 -6.92 -25.20
CA ALA A 12 -14.41 -7.45 -26.13
C ALA A 12 -14.85 -6.39 -27.17
N ASN A 13 -15.06 -5.13 -26.74
CA ASN A 13 -15.40 -4.02 -27.64
C ASN A 13 -14.27 -3.70 -28.62
N SER A 14 -13.01 -3.70 -28.16
CA SER A 14 -11.86 -3.46 -29.02
C SER A 14 -11.67 -4.58 -30.04
N ILE A 15 -11.88 -5.84 -29.63
CA ILE A 15 -11.91 -6.98 -30.57
C ILE A 15 -13.02 -6.82 -31.59
N SER A 16 -14.23 -6.41 -31.16
CA SER A 16 -15.36 -6.15 -32.08
C SER A 16 -15.00 -5.13 -33.16
N LYS A 17 -14.43 -4.00 -32.77
CA LYS A 17 -13.95 -2.95 -33.71
C LYS A 17 -12.90 -3.50 -34.70
N TYR A 18 -11.97 -4.31 -34.19
CA TYR A 18 -10.98 -4.94 -35.05
C TYR A 18 -11.65 -5.89 -36.09
N LEU A 19 -12.60 -6.71 -35.67
CA LEU A 19 -13.32 -7.61 -36.59
C LEU A 19 -14.11 -6.83 -37.64
N GLU A 20 -14.67 -5.67 -37.29
CA GLU A 20 -15.34 -4.77 -38.24
C GLU A 20 -14.38 -4.29 -39.36
N THR A 21 -13.09 -4.06 -39.03
CA THR A 21 -12.09 -3.73 -40.05
C THR A 21 -11.79 -4.90 -41.00
N LEU A 22 -12.15 -6.12 -40.61
CA LEU A 22 -12.04 -7.34 -41.45
C LEU A 22 -13.31 -7.64 -42.26
N GLY A 23 -14.32 -6.76 -42.16
CA GLY A 23 -15.60 -6.92 -42.88
C GLY A 23 -16.69 -7.64 -42.11
N GLU A 24 -16.50 -7.94 -40.81
CA GLU A 24 -17.57 -8.50 -39.98
C GLU A 24 -18.58 -7.39 -39.64
N VAL A 25 -19.87 -7.71 -39.68
CA VAL A 25 -20.94 -6.82 -39.20
C VAL A 25 -21.31 -7.24 -37.77
N THR A 26 -20.93 -6.42 -36.80
CA THR A 26 -21.18 -6.75 -35.41
C THR A 26 -22.52 -6.21 -34.93
N THR A 27 -23.18 -6.97 -34.08
CA THR A 27 -24.43 -6.58 -33.40
C THR A 27 -24.29 -6.81 -31.90
N ARG A 28 -24.45 -5.75 -31.13
CA ARG A 28 -24.42 -5.82 -29.67
C ARG A 28 -25.76 -6.38 -29.13
N LYS A 29 -25.65 -7.38 -28.29
CA LYS A 29 -26.74 -7.97 -27.52
C LYS A 29 -26.46 -7.77 -26.02
N LYS A 30 -27.45 -8.03 -25.17
CA LYS A 30 -27.27 -7.98 -23.73
C LYS A 30 -26.30 -9.10 -23.29
N GLY A 31 -25.10 -8.75 -22.83
CA GLY A 31 -24.07 -9.67 -22.35
C GLY A 31 -23.16 -10.29 -23.39
N TYR A 32 -23.31 -10.01 -24.69
CA TYR A 32 -22.41 -10.48 -25.73
C TYR A 32 -22.52 -9.64 -27.03
N ILE A 33 -21.54 -9.79 -27.92
CA ILE A 33 -21.55 -9.23 -29.25
C ILE A 33 -21.56 -10.41 -30.21
N GLN A 34 -22.30 -10.29 -31.32
CA GLN A 34 -22.41 -11.33 -32.36
C GLN A 34 -22.11 -10.75 -33.75
N SER A 35 -21.37 -11.48 -34.55
CA SER A 35 -21.21 -11.24 -35.99
C SER A 35 -21.54 -12.49 -36.81
N GLN A 36 -21.20 -12.49 -38.10
CA GLN A 36 -21.42 -13.67 -38.98
C GLN A 36 -20.60 -14.87 -38.52
N ASN A 37 -19.35 -14.64 -38.07
CA ASN A 37 -18.40 -15.71 -37.78
C ASN A 37 -18.02 -15.82 -36.30
N TYR A 38 -18.41 -14.83 -35.46
CA TYR A 38 -17.97 -14.75 -34.09
C TYR A 38 -19.11 -14.46 -33.11
N TYR A 39 -19.01 -15.08 -31.92
CA TYR A 39 -19.57 -14.57 -30.66
C TYR A 39 -18.45 -14.00 -29.84
N ILE A 40 -18.64 -12.85 -29.16
CA ILE A 40 -17.70 -12.24 -28.24
C ILE A 40 -18.42 -12.04 -26.91
N VAL A 41 -17.89 -12.62 -25.84
CA VAL A 41 -18.40 -12.54 -24.49
C VAL A 41 -17.31 -12.05 -23.54
N TRP A 42 -17.69 -11.69 -22.31
CA TRP A 42 -16.74 -11.26 -21.26
C TRP A 42 -17.19 -11.72 -19.91
N THR A 43 -16.24 -11.83 -18.95
CA THR A 43 -16.47 -12.39 -17.61
C THR A 43 -16.53 -11.35 -16.48
N TYR A 44 -15.98 -10.15 -16.67
CA TYR A 44 -15.74 -9.18 -15.58
C TYR A 44 -14.96 -9.80 -14.40
N GLY A 45 -13.86 -10.49 -14.68
CA GLY A 45 -13.08 -11.26 -13.72
C GLY A 45 -13.72 -12.62 -13.41
N HIS A 46 -13.40 -13.22 -12.27
CA HIS A 46 -13.91 -14.55 -11.92
C HIS A 46 -15.45 -14.60 -11.90
N LEU A 47 -16.02 -15.60 -12.55
CA LEU A 47 -17.43 -15.98 -12.45
C LEU A 47 -17.64 -17.06 -11.40
N LEU A 48 -16.56 -17.74 -11.03
CA LEU A 48 -16.52 -18.85 -10.09
C LEU A 48 -15.70 -18.47 -8.85
N LYS A 49 -16.01 -19.11 -7.73
CA LYS A 49 -15.27 -19.03 -6.47
C LYS A 49 -15.09 -20.42 -5.89
N ASN A 50 -14.08 -20.63 -5.07
CA ASN A 50 -13.99 -21.82 -4.25
C ASN A 50 -15.20 -21.90 -3.30
N LYS A 51 -15.82 -23.08 -3.17
CA LYS A 51 -16.89 -23.31 -2.21
C LYS A 51 -16.41 -23.00 -0.80
N PHE A 52 -17.29 -22.39 -0.01
CA PHE A 52 -17.04 -22.26 1.44
C PHE A 52 -17.21 -23.61 2.14
N PRO A 53 -16.61 -23.83 3.32
CA PRO A 53 -16.77 -25.09 4.06
C PRO A 53 -18.22 -25.49 4.29
N GLU A 54 -19.10 -24.53 4.57
CA GLU A 54 -20.53 -24.76 4.74
C GLU A 54 -21.27 -25.17 3.45
N GLU A 55 -20.67 -24.96 2.28
CA GLU A 55 -21.20 -25.46 0.99
C GLU A 55 -20.85 -26.94 0.77
N TYR A 56 -19.82 -27.48 1.49
CA TYR A 56 -19.51 -28.92 1.53
C TYR A 56 -20.28 -29.63 2.64
N ASP A 57 -20.30 -29.03 3.83
CA ASP A 57 -21.00 -29.55 5.00
C ASP A 57 -21.62 -28.38 5.81
N PRO A 58 -22.96 -28.25 5.84
CA PRO A 58 -23.64 -27.14 6.55
C PRO A 58 -23.25 -27.00 8.03
N ARG A 59 -22.76 -28.08 8.70
CA ARG A 59 -22.28 -28.03 10.08
C ARG A 59 -21.04 -27.12 10.24
N MET A 60 -20.26 -26.95 9.18
CA MET A 60 -19.05 -26.11 9.20
C MET A 60 -19.33 -24.60 9.21
N LYS A 61 -20.62 -24.20 9.21
CA LYS A 61 -21.03 -22.84 9.52
C LYS A 61 -20.70 -22.46 10.97
N ASP A 62 -20.85 -23.44 11.88
CA ASP A 62 -20.45 -23.33 13.28
C ASP A 62 -19.01 -23.84 13.41
N TRP A 63 -18.07 -22.92 13.60
CA TRP A 63 -16.64 -23.23 13.63
C TRP A 63 -16.27 -24.05 14.86
N LYS A 64 -15.48 -25.12 14.67
CA LYS A 64 -15.00 -25.98 15.73
C LYS A 64 -13.53 -26.33 15.52
N TYR A 65 -12.83 -26.61 16.63
CA TYR A 65 -11.41 -27.04 16.57
C TYR A 65 -11.24 -28.41 15.91
N GLU A 66 -12.19 -29.32 16.14
CA GLU A 66 -12.12 -30.68 15.65
C GLU A 66 -12.14 -30.77 14.12
N ASP A 67 -12.63 -29.70 13.47
CA ASP A 67 -12.67 -29.60 12.01
C ASP A 67 -11.34 -29.10 11.41
N LEU A 68 -10.40 -28.58 12.24
CA LEU A 68 -9.15 -28.00 11.76
C LEU A 68 -7.99 -29.02 11.77
N PRO A 69 -7.09 -28.99 10.77
CA PRO A 69 -7.12 -28.13 9.60
C PRO A 69 -8.05 -28.64 8.49
N LEU A 70 -8.84 -27.74 7.90
CA LEU A 70 -9.72 -28.05 6.78
C LEU A 70 -8.92 -28.35 5.52
N LYS A 71 -9.23 -29.46 4.85
CA LYS A 71 -8.76 -29.80 3.50
C LYS A 71 -9.90 -30.47 2.75
N PHE A 72 -10.19 -30.00 1.55
CA PHE A 72 -11.25 -30.54 0.71
C PHE A 72 -10.70 -30.97 -0.65
N GLU A 73 -11.47 -31.76 -1.40
CA GLU A 73 -11.39 -31.75 -2.85
C GLU A 73 -12.03 -30.45 -3.32
N TRP A 74 -11.18 -29.52 -3.80
CA TRP A 74 -11.61 -28.16 -4.06
C TRP A 74 -12.59 -28.09 -5.21
N GLU A 75 -13.81 -27.68 -4.92
CA GLU A 75 -14.87 -27.45 -5.89
C GLU A 75 -15.17 -25.96 -6.03
N LEU A 76 -15.66 -25.60 -7.21
CA LEU A 76 -16.08 -24.24 -7.52
C LEU A 76 -17.59 -24.11 -7.43
N SER A 77 -18.06 -22.90 -7.09
CA SER A 77 -19.45 -22.47 -7.19
C SER A 77 -19.54 -21.14 -7.93
N ILE A 78 -20.71 -20.85 -8.52
CA ILE A 78 -20.92 -19.58 -9.22
C ILE A 78 -21.00 -18.45 -8.19
N ILE A 79 -20.33 -17.33 -8.45
CA ILE A 79 -20.40 -16.14 -7.61
C ILE A 79 -21.81 -15.54 -7.68
N GLU A 80 -22.42 -15.28 -6.53
CA GLU A 80 -23.74 -14.66 -6.42
C GLU A 80 -23.81 -13.36 -7.25
N GLY A 81 -24.86 -13.23 -8.06
CA GLY A 81 -25.07 -12.10 -8.97
C GLY A 81 -24.35 -12.22 -10.32
N LYS A 82 -23.52 -13.27 -10.54
CA LYS A 82 -22.85 -13.51 -11.81
C LYS A 82 -23.50 -14.61 -12.66
N GLU A 83 -24.56 -15.21 -12.21
CA GLU A 83 -25.27 -16.33 -12.87
C GLU A 83 -25.71 -15.94 -14.28
N TYR A 84 -26.12 -14.69 -14.49
CA TYR A 84 -26.58 -14.22 -15.79
C TYR A 84 -25.48 -14.32 -16.86
N LEU A 85 -24.25 -13.83 -16.57
CA LEU A 85 -23.12 -13.91 -17.50
C LEU A 85 -22.66 -15.34 -17.69
N PHE A 86 -22.58 -16.12 -16.60
CA PHE A 86 -22.24 -17.54 -16.66
C PHE A 86 -23.18 -18.30 -17.60
N ASN A 87 -24.50 -18.10 -17.47
CA ASN A 87 -25.50 -18.78 -18.29
C ASN A 87 -25.36 -18.41 -19.76
N ILE A 88 -25.19 -17.11 -20.09
CA ILE A 88 -24.95 -16.66 -21.48
C ILE A 88 -23.75 -17.38 -22.09
N ILE A 89 -22.62 -17.41 -21.38
CA ILE A 89 -21.39 -18.05 -21.91
C ILE A 89 -21.60 -19.55 -22.06
N SER A 90 -22.18 -20.21 -21.07
CA SER A 90 -22.49 -21.65 -21.09
C SER A 90 -23.41 -22.01 -22.24
N ASP A 91 -24.47 -21.22 -22.48
CA ASP A 91 -25.42 -21.45 -23.54
C ASP A 91 -24.80 -21.25 -24.93
N ILE A 92 -23.94 -20.23 -25.10
CA ILE A 92 -23.23 -19.99 -26.36
C ILE A 92 -22.23 -21.10 -26.63
N ILE A 93 -21.46 -21.57 -25.63
CA ILE A 93 -20.51 -22.68 -25.77
C ILE A 93 -21.23 -23.95 -26.27
N LYS A 94 -22.45 -24.23 -25.82
CA LYS A 94 -23.21 -25.44 -26.18
C LYS A 94 -23.80 -25.39 -27.57
N LYS A 95 -23.85 -24.21 -28.22
CA LYS A 95 -24.41 -24.11 -29.57
C LYS A 95 -23.65 -24.95 -30.59
N PRO A 96 -24.33 -25.69 -31.49
CA PRO A 96 -23.68 -26.53 -32.50
C PRO A 96 -22.82 -25.75 -33.49
N GLU A 97 -23.20 -24.52 -33.82
CA GLU A 97 -22.48 -23.64 -34.71
C GLU A 97 -21.16 -23.12 -34.17
N VAL A 98 -20.96 -23.12 -32.83
CA VAL A 98 -19.68 -22.77 -32.20
C VAL A 98 -18.74 -23.97 -32.27
N GLN A 99 -17.69 -23.89 -33.05
CA GLN A 99 -16.75 -24.98 -33.28
C GLN A 99 -15.47 -24.89 -32.49
N SER A 100 -15.01 -23.67 -32.15
CA SER A 100 -13.81 -23.43 -31.38
C SER A 100 -13.95 -22.18 -30.54
N ILE A 101 -13.07 -22.05 -29.52
CA ILE A 101 -13.03 -20.95 -28.56
C ILE A 101 -11.71 -20.24 -28.71
N ILE A 102 -11.71 -18.91 -28.67
CA ILE A 102 -10.54 -18.07 -28.52
C ILE A 102 -10.54 -17.51 -27.08
N HIS A 103 -9.58 -17.96 -26.30
CA HIS A 103 -9.32 -17.47 -24.96
C HIS A 103 -8.58 -16.13 -25.03
N ALA A 104 -9.26 -15.04 -24.70
CA ALA A 104 -8.75 -13.66 -24.72
C ALA A 104 -8.77 -13.05 -23.33
N GLY A 105 -8.47 -13.82 -22.27
CA GLY A 105 -8.18 -13.32 -20.93
C GLY A 105 -6.89 -12.49 -20.91
N ASP A 106 -6.67 -11.74 -19.86
CA ASP A 106 -5.44 -10.96 -19.71
C ASP A 106 -4.21 -11.87 -19.85
N PRO A 107 -3.09 -11.37 -20.39
CA PRO A 107 -1.90 -12.17 -20.67
C PRO A 107 -1.05 -12.44 -19.44
N ASP A 108 -1.67 -12.77 -18.33
CA ASP A 108 -1.05 -13.15 -17.07
C ASP A 108 -1.63 -14.47 -16.50
N ALA A 109 -1.12 -14.92 -15.38
CA ALA A 109 -1.53 -16.18 -14.77
C ALA A 109 -2.98 -16.14 -14.28
N GLU A 110 -3.46 -15.00 -13.81
CA GLU A 110 -4.84 -14.82 -13.33
C GLU A 110 -5.84 -14.80 -14.48
N GLY A 111 -5.54 -14.02 -15.55
CA GLY A 111 -6.39 -13.98 -16.74
C GLY A 111 -6.47 -15.33 -17.46
N GLN A 112 -5.38 -16.15 -17.39
CA GLN A 112 -5.40 -17.53 -17.85
C GLN A 112 -6.34 -18.38 -16.99
N LEU A 113 -6.23 -18.27 -15.65
CA LEU A 113 -7.04 -19.06 -14.73
C LEU A 113 -8.53 -18.76 -14.87
N ILE A 114 -8.92 -17.49 -14.94
CA ILE A 114 -10.33 -17.05 -15.01
C ILE A 114 -11.12 -17.78 -16.09
N ILE A 115 -10.52 -17.94 -17.25
CA ILE A 115 -11.21 -18.57 -18.39
C ILE A 115 -11.02 -20.09 -18.38
N ASP A 116 -9.83 -20.59 -18.01
CA ASP A 116 -9.59 -22.03 -17.91
C ASP A 116 -10.51 -22.68 -16.88
N GLU A 117 -10.70 -22.09 -15.68
CA GLU A 117 -11.62 -22.62 -14.67
C GLU A 117 -13.07 -22.61 -15.14
N LEU A 118 -13.49 -21.57 -15.87
CA LEU A 118 -14.83 -21.50 -16.46
C LEU A 118 -15.05 -22.61 -17.50
N LEU A 119 -14.10 -22.81 -18.40
CA LEU A 119 -14.16 -23.84 -19.44
C LEU A 119 -14.17 -25.26 -18.83
N ASN A 120 -13.36 -25.47 -17.78
CA ASN A 120 -13.33 -26.74 -17.04
C ASN A 120 -14.65 -27.00 -16.31
N PHE A 121 -15.21 -25.99 -15.63
CA PHE A 121 -16.47 -26.08 -14.90
C PHE A 121 -17.66 -26.41 -15.83
N ILE A 122 -17.66 -25.85 -17.04
CA ILE A 122 -18.68 -26.16 -18.08
C ILE A 122 -18.40 -27.51 -18.76
N ASN A 123 -17.26 -28.17 -18.48
CA ASN A 123 -16.80 -29.38 -19.12
C ASN A 123 -16.64 -29.24 -20.65
N ASN A 124 -16.03 -28.13 -21.09
CA ASN A 124 -15.82 -27.81 -22.50
C ASN A 124 -14.97 -28.89 -23.21
N LYS A 125 -15.43 -29.32 -24.41
CA LYS A 125 -14.74 -30.30 -25.27
C LYS A 125 -14.27 -29.70 -26.60
N LYS A 126 -14.58 -28.42 -26.84
CA LYS A 126 -14.22 -27.75 -28.10
C LYS A 126 -12.76 -27.30 -28.03
N PRO A 127 -12.05 -27.23 -29.17
CA PRO A 127 -10.70 -26.70 -29.24
C PRO A 127 -10.61 -25.25 -28.69
N VAL A 128 -9.54 -24.95 -27.98
CA VAL A 128 -9.29 -23.62 -27.40
C VAL A 128 -7.98 -23.09 -27.93
N GLU A 129 -8.04 -21.94 -28.56
CA GLU A 129 -6.90 -21.13 -28.99
C GLU A 129 -6.68 -19.99 -27.99
N ARG A 130 -5.46 -19.48 -27.84
CA ARG A 130 -5.08 -18.41 -26.96
C ARG A 130 -4.59 -17.18 -27.73
N VAL A 131 -5.14 -16.01 -27.43
CA VAL A 131 -4.64 -14.71 -27.89
C VAL A 131 -4.17 -13.88 -26.70
N LEU A 132 -2.96 -13.32 -26.78
CA LEU A 132 -2.37 -12.46 -25.74
C LEU A 132 -2.51 -10.99 -26.17
N ILE A 133 -3.43 -10.26 -25.54
CA ILE A 133 -3.72 -8.85 -25.86
C ILE A 133 -3.13 -7.97 -24.77
N ASN A 134 -1.96 -7.39 -25.03
CA ASN A 134 -1.28 -6.46 -24.12
C ASN A 134 -1.69 -5.00 -24.40
N ASP A 135 -2.16 -4.75 -25.61
CA ASP A 135 -2.54 -3.44 -26.15
C ASP A 135 -3.90 -3.53 -26.84
N THR A 136 -4.85 -2.71 -26.40
CA THR A 136 -6.23 -2.69 -26.92
C THR A 136 -6.45 -1.75 -28.11
N THR A 137 -5.38 -1.10 -28.62
CA THR A 137 -5.44 -0.36 -29.90
C THR A 137 -5.74 -1.30 -31.06
N LEU A 138 -6.28 -0.77 -32.14
CA LEU A 138 -6.58 -1.58 -33.32
C LEU A 138 -5.34 -2.31 -33.84
N ASN A 139 -4.19 -1.63 -33.86
CA ASN A 139 -2.94 -2.23 -34.33
C ASN A 139 -2.42 -3.29 -33.33
N GLY A 140 -2.51 -3.01 -32.01
CA GLY A 140 -2.14 -3.98 -30.96
C GLY A 140 -2.96 -5.26 -31.06
N ILE A 141 -4.27 -5.18 -31.26
CA ILE A 141 -5.14 -6.35 -31.45
C ILE A 141 -4.80 -7.09 -32.75
N LYS A 142 -4.57 -6.38 -33.86
CA LYS A 142 -4.13 -6.99 -35.11
C LYS A 142 -2.86 -7.82 -34.91
N ILE A 143 -1.87 -7.29 -34.25
CA ILE A 143 -0.62 -7.99 -33.93
C ILE A 143 -0.89 -9.21 -33.03
N ALA A 144 -1.73 -9.07 -31.99
CA ALA A 144 -2.07 -10.16 -31.10
C ALA A 144 -2.77 -11.31 -31.86
N PHE A 145 -3.75 -11.00 -32.72
CA PHE A 145 -4.48 -12.00 -33.51
C PHE A 145 -3.61 -12.68 -34.55
N SER A 146 -2.52 -12.06 -35.02
CA SER A 146 -1.55 -12.72 -35.93
C SER A 146 -0.68 -13.75 -35.21
N LYS A 147 -0.71 -13.83 -33.89
CA LYS A 147 0.12 -14.70 -33.02
C LYS A 147 -0.73 -15.64 -32.15
N ILE A 148 -1.95 -15.99 -32.61
CA ILE A 148 -2.79 -16.96 -31.90
C ILE A 148 -2.11 -18.33 -31.86
N GLU A 149 -2.12 -18.95 -30.67
CA GLU A 149 -1.53 -20.28 -30.42
C GLU A 149 -2.54 -21.24 -29.77
N ASP A 150 -2.19 -22.53 -29.65
CA ASP A 150 -2.98 -23.49 -28.87
C ASP A 150 -2.94 -23.15 -27.38
N ASN A 151 -4.10 -23.08 -26.72
CA ASN A 151 -4.20 -22.79 -25.26
C ASN A 151 -3.41 -23.79 -24.39
N LYS A 152 -3.10 -25.00 -24.90
CA LYS A 152 -2.29 -25.98 -24.19
C LYS A 152 -0.93 -25.45 -23.77
N ASN A 153 -0.37 -24.51 -24.54
CA ASN A 153 0.92 -23.88 -24.23
C ASN A 153 0.86 -23.03 -22.95
N TYR A 154 -0.33 -22.63 -22.50
CA TYR A 154 -0.55 -21.69 -21.40
C TYR A 154 -1.22 -22.30 -20.17
N ILE A 155 -1.69 -23.55 -20.22
CA ILE A 155 -2.40 -24.22 -19.11
C ILE A 155 -1.60 -24.19 -17.81
N ASN A 156 -0.28 -24.39 -17.87
CA ASN A 156 0.56 -24.38 -16.66
C ASN A 156 0.65 -22.98 -16.01
N LEU A 157 0.47 -21.92 -16.80
CA LEU A 157 0.37 -20.56 -16.26
C LEU A 157 -0.88 -20.42 -15.40
N GLY A 158 -2.05 -20.89 -15.86
CA GLY A 158 -3.29 -20.94 -15.08
C GLY A 158 -3.19 -21.84 -13.85
N LYS A 159 -2.55 -23.02 -13.99
CA LYS A 159 -2.32 -23.93 -12.84
C LYS A 159 -1.49 -23.27 -11.72
N SER A 160 -0.54 -22.40 -12.06
CA SER A 160 0.26 -21.71 -11.03
C SER A 160 -0.57 -20.69 -10.25
N ALA A 161 -1.51 -19.99 -10.92
CA ALA A 161 -2.46 -19.09 -10.25
C ALA A 161 -3.47 -19.89 -9.40
N TYR A 162 -3.98 -21.02 -9.91
CA TYR A 162 -4.85 -21.92 -9.17
C TYR A 162 -4.19 -22.40 -7.85
N ALA A 163 -2.97 -22.91 -7.91
CA ALA A 163 -2.25 -23.37 -6.73
C ALA A 163 -2.07 -22.26 -5.69
N ARG A 164 -1.75 -21.02 -6.16
CA ARG A 164 -1.68 -19.83 -5.29
C ARG A 164 -3.03 -19.52 -4.65
N SER A 165 -4.11 -19.53 -5.43
CA SER A 165 -5.47 -19.24 -4.92
C SER A 165 -5.88 -20.22 -3.82
N ILE A 166 -5.67 -21.52 -4.04
CA ILE A 166 -5.94 -22.54 -3.03
C ILE A 166 -5.04 -22.38 -1.80
N GLY A 167 -3.75 -22.09 -1.99
CA GLY A 167 -2.83 -21.84 -0.86
C GLY A 167 -3.26 -20.63 -0.01
N ASP A 168 -3.62 -19.52 -0.62
CA ASP A 168 -4.12 -18.34 0.09
C ASP A 168 -5.45 -18.66 0.82
N TYR A 169 -6.34 -19.45 0.20
CA TYR A 169 -7.58 -19.90 0.82
C TYR A 169 -7.34 -20.83 2.01
N LEU A 170 -6.49 -21.85 1.87
CA LEU A 170 -6.09 -22.76 2.95
C LEU A 170 -5.52 -22.00 4.16
N THR A 171 -4.57 -21.11 3.91
CA THR A 171 -3.96 -20.30 4.96
C THR A 171 -5.00 -19.41 5.65
N GLY A 172 -5.80 -18.71 4.85
CA GLY A 172 -6.78 -17.75 5.36
C GLY A 172 -7.86 -18.41 6.20
N ILE A 173 -8.49 -19.47 5.69
CA ILE A 173 -9.64 -20.08 6.37
C ILE A 173 -9.24 -20.81 7.65
N ASN A 174 -8.17 -21.61 7.62
CA ASN A 174 -7.74 -22.40 8.78
C ASN A 174 -7.20 -21.52 9.90
N LEU A 175 -6.25 -20.63 9.59
CA LEU A 175 -5.60 -19.82 10.61
C LEU A 175 -6.53 -18.72 11.15
N THR A 176 -7.45 -18.19 10.34
CA THR A 176 -8.48 -17.24 10.81
C THR A 176 -9.46 -17.93 11.77
N ARG A 177 -9.92 -19.15 11.44
CA ARG A 177 -10.80 -19.92 12.32
C ARG A 177 -10.07 -20.27 13.63
N LEU A 178 -8.85 -20.78 13.55
CA LEU A 178 -8.04 -21.13 14.71
C LEU A 178 -7.85 -19.92 15.65
N ALA A 179 -7.35 -18.78 15.13
CA ALA A 179 -7.14 -17.59 15.93
C ALA A 179 -8.43 -17.08 16.56
N THR A 180 -9.54 -17.11 15.81
CA THR A 180 -10.85 -16.67 16.31
C THR A 180 -11.37 -17.58 17.42
N LEU A 181 -11.32 -18.91 17.23
CA LEU A 181 -11.77 -19.88 18.22
C LEU A 181 -10.99 -19.79 19.53
N ILE A 182 -9.65 -19.75 19.46
CA ILE A 182 -8.78 -19.56 20.65
C ILE A 182 -9.22 -18.34 21.46
N ASN A 183 -9.54 -17.25 20.80
CA ASN A 183 -9.89 -16.01 21.47
C ASN A 183 -11.34 -16.00 22.00
N LEU A 184 -12.27 -16.68 21.31
CA LEU A 184 -13.65 -16.86 21.80
C LEU A 184 -13.69 -17.69 23.08
N GLU A 185 -12.92 -18.81 23.15
CA GLU A 185 -12.79 -19.62 24.36
C GLU A 185 -12.19 -18.84 25.55
N ASN A 186 -11.30 -17.90 25.28
CA ASN A 186 -10.72 -17.02 26.28
C ASN A 186 -11.56 -15.79 26.58
N GLU A 187 -12.84 -15.77 26.16
CA GLU A 187 -13.81 -14.68 26.40
C GLU A 187 -13.37 -13.32 25.86
N ILE A 188 -12.51 -13.28 24.84
CA ILE A 188 -12.07 -12.04 24.20
C ILE A 188 -13.22 -11.37 23.45
N ASP A 189 -13.35 -10.06 23.60
CA ASP A 189 -14.34 -9.23 22.90
C ASP A 189 -13.89 -8.95 21.47
N LEU A 190 -14.14 -9.88 20.57
CA LEU A 190 -13.73 -9.77 19.16
C LEU A 190 -14.44 -8.65 18.38
N ILE A 191 -15.55 -8.11 18.90
CA ILE A 191 -16.26 -6.96 18.26
C ILE A 191 -15.33 -5.73 18.22
N ARG A 192 -14.44 -5.58 19.19
CA ARG A 192 -13.43 -4.51 19.21
C ARG A 192 -12.50 -4.54 17.99
N PHE A 193 -12.35 -5.70 17.34
CA PHE A 193 -11.51 -5.93 16.17
C PHE A 193 -12.24 -5.71 14.84
N GLY A 194 -13.35 -4.99 14.86
CA GLY A 194 -14.11 -4.54 13.69
C GLY A 194 -15.07 -5.59 13.13
N SER A 195 -14.58 -6.77 12.70
CA SER A 195 -15.41 -7.78 12.03
C SER A 195 -15.80 -8.98 12.91
N GLY A 196 -15.38 -9.02 14.18
CA GLY A 196 -15.60 -10.17 15.04
C GLY A 196 -14.73 -11.40 14.73
N THR A 197 -13.78 -11.30 13.81
CA THR A 197 -12.83 -12.35 13.44
C THR A 197 -11.40 -11.83 13.39
N LEU A 198 -10.42 -12.70 13.70
CA LEU A 198 -9.00 -12.39 13.63
C LEU A 198 -8.39 -12.96 12.34
N THR A 199 -8.41 -12.18 11.27
CA THR A 199 -7.94 -12.67 9.98
C THR A 199 -6.43 -12.70 9.86
N ILE A 200 -5.93 -13.81 9.34
CA ILE A 200 -4.53 -14.06 9.02
C ILE A 200 -4.40 -14.26 7.53
N GLY A 201 -3.38 -13.65 6.93
CA GLY A 201 -3.13 -13.79 5.49
C GLY A 201 -1.67 -13.53 5.15
N ARG A 202 -1.19 -14.24 4.13
CA ARG A 202 0.20 -14.25 3.66
C ARG A 202 0.78 -12.87 3.34
N VAL A 203 -0.04 -11.92 2.91
CA VAL A 203 0.37 -10.53 2.62
C VAL A 203 -0.05 -9.58 3.73
N GLN A 204 -1.26 -9.74 4.28
CA GLN A 204 -1.83 -8.87 5.30
C GLN A 204 -1.00 -8.87 6.59
N THR A 205 -0.63 -10.04 7.08
CA THR A 205 0.11 -10.17 8.34
C THR A 205 1.53 -9.60 8.26
N PRO A 206 2.35 -9.88 7.22
CA PRO A 206 3.63 -9.21 7.04
C PRO A 206 3.51 -7.68 6.84
N THR A 207 2.45 -7.20 6.18
CA THR A 207 2.22 -5.75 6.05
C THR A 207 1.97 -5.08 7.40
N LEU A 208 1.16 -5.68 8.26
CA LEU A 208 0.97 -5.21 9.63
C LEU A 208 2.29 -5.23 10.42
N ASN A 209 3.08 -6.27 10.24
CA ASN A 209 4.39 -6.41 10.90
C ASN A 209 5.41 -5.35 10.45
N LEU A 210 5.39 -4.91 9.19
CA LEU A 210 6.22 -3.78 8.73
C LEU A 210 5.93 -2.51 9.53
N VAL A 211 4.65 -2.18 9.71
CA VAL A 211 4.25 -0.99 10.47
C VAL A 211 4.65 -1.13 11.95
N TYR A 212 4.45 -2.31 12.52
CA TYR A 212 4.82 -2.62 13.91
C TYR A 212 6.33 -2.52 14.16
N THR A 213 7.14 -3.11 13.29
CA THR A 213 8.61 -3.06 13.39
C THR A 213 9.10 -1.62 13.30
N ARG A 214 8.54 -0.82 12.38
CA ARG A 214 8.85 0.61 12.27
C ARG A 214 8.50 1.40 13.52
N ASP A 215 7.35 1.11 14.13
CA ASP A 215 6.97 1.72 15.40
C ASP A 215 7.94 1.36 16.52
N LEU A 216 8.37 0.08 16.61
CA LEU A 216 9.37 -0.37 17.58
C LEU A 216 10.75 0.26 17.37
N GLU A 217 11.20 0.37 16.10
CA GLU A 217 12.45 1.06 15.76
C GLU A 217 12.47 2.50 16.26
N ILE A 218 11.33 3.19 16.16
CA ILE A 218 11.19 4.58 16.64
C ILE A 218 11.13 4.64 18.16
N GLU A 219 10.35 3.78 18.79
CA GLU A 219 10.12 3.76 20.24
C GLU A 219 11.37 3.34 21.02
N ASN A 220 12.15 2.41 20.46
CA ASN A 220 13.36 1.89 21.07
C ASN A 220 14.64 2.63 20.62
N HIS A 221 14.49 3.71 19.83
CA HIS A 221 15.66 4.43 19.31
C HIS A 221 16.45 5.08 20.42
N ILE A 222 17.69 4.65 20.58
CA ILE A 222 18.66 5.29 21.47
C ILE A 222 19.49 6.27 20.66
N LYS A 223 19.40 7.54 21.03
CA LYS A 223 20.20 8.59 20.42
C LYS A 223 21.69 8.34 20.63
N LYS A 224 22.45 8.31 19.56
CA LYS A 224 23.90 8.22 19.57
C LYS A 224 24.49 9.51 19.02
N LYS A 225 25.56 10.00 19.64
CA LYS A 225 26.31 11.13 19.10
C LYS A 225 27.06 10.70 17.84
N ILE A 226 26.98 11.54 16.83
CA ILE A 226 27.76 11.44 15.60
C ILE A 226 28.50 12.75 15.37
N PHE A 227 29.70 12.66 14.84
CA PHE A 227 30.54 13.82 14.60
C PHE A 227 30.83 13.94 13.11
N GLU A 228 30.70 15.13 12.58
CA GLU A 228 31.03 15.47 11.17
C GLU A 228 32.08 16.57 11.16
N LEU A 229 33.16 16.37 10.40
CA LEU A 229 34.21 17.36 10.21
C LEU A 229 33.99 18.12 8.90
N PHE A 230 33.98 19.43 8.99
CA PHE A 230 33.98 20.34 7.85
C PHE A 230 35.23 21.22 7.90
N SER A 231 35.91 21.34 6.77
CA SER A 231 37.11 22.17 6.63
C SER A 231 36.92 23.19 5.54
N SER A 232 37.20 24.45 5.82
CA SER A 232 37.18 25.56 4.87
C SER A 232 38.56 25.76 4.30
N LEU A 233 38.65 25.73 2.97
CA LEU A 233 39.89 25.97 2.22
C LEU A 233 39.72 27.20 1.33
N GLU A 234 40.75 27.99 1.22
CA GLU A 234 40.87 29.10 0.26
C GLU A 234 41.51 28.61 -1.03
N ILE A 235 40.70 28.43 -2.06
CA ILE A 235 41.15 28.00 -3.40
C ILE A 235 41.74 29.19 -4.12
N GLN A 236 42.98 29.06 -4.61
CA GLN A 236 43.67 30.11 -5.37
C GLN A 236 43.35 29.94 -6.87
N ARG A 237 42.42 30.75 -7.39
CA ARG A 237 41.94 30.63 -8.77
C ARG A 237 43.06 30.62 -9.80
N LYS A 238 44.02 31.54 -9.70
CA LYS A 238 45.14 31.68 -10.66
C LYS A 238 46.18 30.57 -10.60
N SER A 239 46.02 29.60 -9.68
CA SER A 239 46.93 28.47 -9.55
C SER A 239 46.70 27.37 -10.57
N ASN A 240 45.59 27.37 -11.33
CA ASN A 240 45.30 26.37 -12.36
C ASN A 240 46.13 26.68 -13.63
N PRO A 241 47.18 25.89 -13.95
CA PRO A 241 48.02 26.13 -15.10
C PRO A 241 47.33 25.84 -16.44
N LYS A 242 46.20 25.16 -16.42
CA LYS A 242 45.44 24.76 -17.59
C LYS A 242 44.11 25.51 -17.73
N GLU A 243 43.92 26.63 -17.05
CA GLU A 243 42.63 27.35 -17.00
C GLU A 243 42.04 27.60 -18.41
N ARG A 244 42.88 27.98 -19.37
CA ARG A 244 42.43 28.28 -20.76
C ARG A 244 42.01 27.00 -21.50
N GLU A 245 42.71 25.90 -21.32
CA GLU A 245 42.36 24.59 -21.91
C GLU A 245 41.07 24.07 -21.35
N GLU A 246 40.91 24.13 -20.03
CA GLU A 246 39.70 23.70 -19.31
C GLU A 246 38.47 24.55 -19.70
N MET A 247 38.62 25.87 -19.96
CA MET A 247 37.52 26.68 -20.47
C MET A 247 37.05 26.22 -21.85
N LEU A 248 37.96 25.87 -22.75
CA LEU A 248 37.63 25.37 -24.09
C LEU A 248 36.89 24.03 -24.01
N LEU A 249 37.42 23.09 -23.22
CA LEU A 249 36.78 21.78 -22.99
C LEU A 249 35.37 21.93 -22.39
N GLN A 250 35.20 22.84 -21.47
CA GLN A 250 33.88 23.10 -20.85
C GLN A 250 32.87 23.71 -21.83
N LYS A 251 33.35 24.58 -22.72
CA LYS A 251 32.55 25.11 -23.81
C LYS A 251 32.05 24.02 -24.74
N GLU A 252 32.89 23.14 -25.17
CA GLU A 252 32.55 21.99 -26.01
C GLU A 252 31.56 21.07 -25.30
N LEU A 253 31.80 20.77 -24.01
CA LEU A 253 30.91 19.95 -23.20
C LEU A 253 29.47 20.52 -23.15
N TYR A 254 29.30 21.82 -22.96
CA TYR A 254 27.99 22.45 -22.97
C TYR A 254 27.35 22.42 -24.35
N GLN A 255 28.08 22.78 -25.41
CA GLN A 255 27.57 22.81 -26.79
C GLN A 255 27.07 21.42 -27.26
N GLN A 256 27.71 20.33 -26.80
CA GLN A 256 27.34 18.96 -27.16
C GLN A 256 26.13 18.44 -26.38
N ASN A 257 25.89 18.92 -25.17
CA ASN A 257 24.89 18.34 -24.26
C ASN A 257 23.57 19.09 -24.17
N PHE A 258 23.55 20.40 -24.43
CA PHE A 258 22.30 21.14 -24.47
C PHE A 258 21.39 20.66 -25.62
N HIS A 259 20.08 20.61 -25.36
CA HIS A 259 19.08 20.38 -26.40
C HIS A 259 18.99 21.57 -27.34
N ASP A 260 18.94 22.77 -26.76
CA ASP A 260 19.00 24.06 -27.46
C ASP A 260 20.46 24.57 -27.46
N LYS A 261 21.08 24.58 -28.65
CA LYS A 261 22.48 24.97 -28.82
C LYS A 261 22.72 26.46 -28.51
N GLU A 262 21.77 27.33 -28.84
CA GLU A 262 21.88 28.78 -28.57
C GLU A 262 21.84 29.03 -27.06
N LEU A 263 20.95 28.32 -26.33
CA LEU A 263 20.89 28.37 -24.89
C LEU A 263 22.19 27.83 -24.26
N GLY A 264 22.78 26.79 -24.82
CA GLY A 264 24.07 26.23 -24.39
C GLY A 264 25.22 27.24 -24.54
N GLU A 265 25.30 27.98 -25.66
CA GLU A 265 26.30 29.03 -25.87
C GLU A 265 26.12 30.20 -24.91
N LYS A 266 24.90 30.66 -24.71
CA LYS A 266 24.56 31.70 -23.75
C LYS A 266 24.94 31.32 -22.33
N TYR A 267 24.60 30.08 -21.92
CA TYR A 267 24.96 29.55 -20.60
C TYR A 267 26.47 29.49 -20.40
N CYS A 268 27.22 28.97 -21.39
CA CYS A 268 28.69 28.93 -21.35
C CYS A 268 29.28 30.34 -21.18
N SER A 269 28.79 31.31 -21.97
CA SER A 269 29.27 32.70 -21.91
C SER A 269 29.01 33.32 -20.53
N GLN A 270 27.84 33.02 -19.93
CA GLN A 270 27.49 33.45 -18.57
C GLN A 270 28.39 32.80 -17.51
N MET A 271 28.68 31.51 -17.63
CA MET A 271 29.57 30.80 -16.69
C MET A 271 31.00 31.32 -16.74
N ILE A 272 31.53 31.61 -17.94
CA ILE A 272 32.86 32.21 -18.11
C ILE A 272 32.89 33.63 -17.48
N LYS A 273 31.83 34.41 -17.65
CA LYS A 273 31.69 35.74 -17.02
C LYS A 273 31.71 35.62 -15.49
N LEU A 274 30.88 34.72 -14.92
CA LEU A 274 30.81 34.49 -13.47
C LEU A 274 32.17 34.02 -12.90
N PHE A 275 32.88 33.15 -13.62
CA PHE A 275 34.21 32.71 -13.22
C PHE A 275 35.22 33.88 -13.26
N ASN A 276 35.14 34.76 -14.26
CA ASN A 276 36.01 35.92 -14.35
C ASN A 276 35.70 36.98 -13.27
N GLU A 277 34.47 37.05 -12.79
CA GLU A 277 34.05 37.90 -11.67
C GLU A 277 34.47 37.38 -10.31
N LEU A 278 34.84 36.07 -10.18
CA LEU A 278 35.37 35.53 -8.93
C LEU A 278 36.64 36.28 -8.52
N GLN A 279 36.72 36.62 -7.24
CA GLN A 279 37.96 37.12 -6.64
C GLN A 279 39.09 36.12 -6.83
N ASN A 280 40.35 36.57 -6.69
CA ASN A 280 41.50 35.69 -6.86
C ASN A 280 41.49 34.46 -5.96
N ASN A 281 40.78 34.53 -4.83
CA ASN A 281 40.65 33.45 -3.84
C ASN A 281 39.16 33.16 -3.63
N TYR A 282 38.82 31.85 -3.53
CA TYR A 282 37.44 31.36 -3.30
C TYR A 282 37.44 30.42 -2.09
N THR A 283 36.63 30.73 -1.08
CA THR A 283 36.47 29.87 0.09
C THR A 283 35.49 28.72 -0.19
N CYS A 284 35.98 27.49 -0.06
CA CYS A 284 35.17 26.27 -0.22
C CYS A 284 35.15 25.48 1.07
N LYS A 285 33.95 25.06 1.49
CA LYS A 285 33.76 24.20 2.67
C LYS A 285 33.66 22.72 2.21
N LEU A 286 34.58 21.88 2.65
CA LEU A 286 34.64 20.46 2.35
C LEU A 286 34.26 19.63 3.57
N LYS A 287 33.46 18.57 3.37
CA LYS A 287 33.13 17.58 4.39
C LYS A 287 34.15 16.45 4.33
N TYR A 288 34.65 16.02 5.48
CA TYR A 288 35.48 14.83 5.63
C TYR A 288 34.62 13.56 5.63
N HIS A 289 34.98 12.58 4.83
CA HIS A 289 34.33 11.29 4.73
C HIS A 289 35.08 10.23 5.49
N LEU A 290 34.64 9.93 6.71
CA LEU A 290 35.18 8.82 7.49
C LEU A 290 35.06 7.50 6.73
N PRO A 291 36.09 6.64 6.71
CA PRO A 291 36.04 5.28 6.19
C PRO A 291 34.86 4.50 6.86
N ASN A 292 34.21 3.63 6.09
CA ASN A 292 33.04 2.91 6.60
C ASN A 292 33.34 2.08 7.85
N GLU A 293 34.52 1.47 7.93
CA GLU A 293 34.96 0.70 9.08
C GLU A 293 35.11 1.53 10.36
N GLN A 294 35.31 2.83 10.23
CA GLN A 294 35.48 3.73 11.37
C GLN A 294 34.15 4.36 11.84
N LYS A 295 33.08 4.29 11.04
CA LYS A 295 31.80 4.88 11.39
C LYS A 295 31.10 4.19 12.56
N GLU A 296 31.42 2.94 12.82
CA GLU A 296 30.83 2.13 13.91
C GLU A 296 31.64 2.16 15.20
N LEU A 297 32.78 2.88 15.22
CA LEU A 297 33.62 3.01 16.40
C LEU A 297 32.96 3.89 17.47
N ASP A 298 33.53 3.83 18.68
CA ASP A 298 33.09 4.67 19.80
C ASP A 298 33.09 6.17 19.42
N PRO A 299 32.03 6.92 19.70
CA PRO A 299 31.91 8.33 19.35
C PRO A 299 33.09 9.20 19.86
N GLN A 300 33.64 8.88 21.04
CA GLN A 300 34.79 9.61 21.57
C GLN A 300 36.06 9.37 20.75
N PHE A 301 36.27 8.12 20.30
CA PHE A 301 37.39 7.80 19.42
C PHE A 301 37.28 8.55 18.08
N ILE A 302 36.05 8.57 17.49
CA ILE A 302 35.80 9.33 16.25
C ILE A 302 36.13 10.81 16.47
N LYS A 303 35.68 11.42 17.57
CA LYS A 303 35.94 12.83 17.87
C LYS A 303 37.44 13.11 17.96
N THR A 304 38.19 12.29 18.68
CA THR A 304 39.64 12.42 18.81
C THR A 304 40.36 12.32 17.45
N HIS A 305 39.96 11.32 16.62
CA HIS A 305 40.48 11.18 15.27
C HIS A 305 40.21 12.43 14.39
N LEU A 306 39.05 13.05 14.52
CA LEU A 306 38.73 14.28 13.78
C LEU A 306 39.53 15.49 14.30
N GLU A 307 39.79 15.58 15.61
CA GLU A 307 40.68 16.60 16.21
C GLU A 307 42.11 16.46 15.74
N ASP A 308 42.65 15.23 15.67
CA ASP A 308 43.98 14.93 15.12
C ASP A 308 44.06 15.29 13.63
N THR A 309 43.00 14.96 12.86
CA THR A 309 42.89 15.34 11.45
C THR A 309 42.99 16.88 11.27
N ILE A 310 42.30 17.66 12.13
CA ILE A 310 42.40 19.11 12.11
C ILE A 310 43.83 19.58 12.36
N ASN A 311 44.53 18.99 13.32
CA ASN A 311 45.91 19.36 13.64
C ASN A 311 46.86 19.08 12.46
N LEU A 312 46.65 17.96 11.76
CA LEU A 312 47.40 17.62 10.55
C LEU A 312 47.11 18.60 9.40
N LEU A 313 45.83 18.97 9.19
CA LEU A 313 45.47 19.97 8.18
C LEU A 313 46.15 21.32 8.45
N LYS A 314 46.17 21.77 9.72
CA LYS A 314 46.82 23.03 10.13
C LYS A 314 48.35 23.03 9.89
N SER A 315 48.96 21.87 9.94
CA SER A 315 50.41 21.75 9.74
C SER A 315 50.86 21.85 8.29
N GLN A 316 49.92 21.72 7.33
CA GLN A 316 50.20 21.76 5.91
C GLN A 316 49.92 23.16 5.34
N ASN A 317 50.88 23.69 4.57
CA ASN A 317 50.79 25.05 4.04
C ASN A 317 49.98 25.15 2.75
N GLU A 318 49.89 24.07 1.97
CA GLU A 318 49.28 24.07 0.66
C GLU A 318 48.63 22.72 0.34
N PHE A 319 47.48 22.76 -0.31
CA PHE A 319 46.69 21.59 -0.70
C PHE A 319 46.44 21.64 -2.20
N LYS A 320 46.29 20.48 -2.83
CA LYS A 320 45.79 20.32 -4.20
C LYS A 320 44.32 19.93 -4.15
N VAL A 321 43.49 20.80 -4.68
CA VAL A 321 42.02 20.61 -4.75
C VAL A 321 41.65 20.37 -6.21
N VAL A 322 40.83 19.36 -6.46
CA VAL A 322 40.33 19.00 -7.79
C VAL A 322 38.89 19.41 -7.90
N VAL A 323 38.56 20.19 -8.92
CA VAL A 323 37.19 20.54 -9.29
C VAL A 323 36.80 19.72 -10.52
N LYS A 324 35.70 18.93 -10.40
CA LYS A 324 35.12 18.18 -11.51
C LYS A 324 33.72 18.71 -11.82
N LYS A 325 33.42 18.80 -13.11
CA LYS A 325 32.06 19.11 -13.59
C LYS A 325 31.55 17.97 -14.46
N GLU A 326 30.37 17.51 -14.15
CA GLU A 326 29.72 16.41 -14.86
C GLU A 326 28.31 16.86 -15.30
N LEU A 327 27.99 16.58 -16.56
CA LEU A 327 26.66 16.80 -17.10
C LEU A 327 25.92 15.47 -17.21
N SER A 328 24.69 15.45 -16.75
CA SER A 328 23.81 14.29 -16.86
C SER A 328 22.46 14.67 -17.44
N LYS A 329 21.99 13.93 -18.45
CA LYS A 329 20.67 14.09 -19.03
C LYS A 329 19.67 13.27 -18.24
N GLU A 330 18.80 13.93 -17.48
CA GLU A 330 17.76 13.29 -16.70
C GLU A 330 16.53 13.07 -17.58
N PRO A 331 16.14 11.83 -17.87
CA PRO A 331 14.93 11.54 -18.63
C PRO A 331 13.68 11.84 -17.81
N ALA A 332 12.57 12.10 -18.48
CA ALA A 332 11.27 12.19 -17.84
C ALA A 332 10.99 10.91 -17.01
N PRO A 333 10.39 11.05 -15.81
CA PRO A 333 9.89 9.90 -15.07
C PRO A 333 8.88 9.15 -15.92
N LEU A 334 8.87 7.81 -15.80
CA LEU A 334 7.96 6.97 -16.55
C LEU A 334 6.49 7.31 -16.27
N PRO A 335 5.57 7.02 -17.18
CA PRO A 335 4.14 7.06 -16.93
C PRO A 335 3.77 6.20 -15.71
N PHE A 336 2.56 6.38 -15.20
CA PHE A 336 2.14 5.66 -14.01
C PHE A 336 1.76 4.20 -14.29
N ASN A 337 2.17 3.31 -13.38
CA ASN A 337 1.40 2.14 -13.03
C ASN A 337 0.51 2.46 -11.81
N LEU A 338 -0.34 1.53 -11.37
CA LEU A 338 -1.25 1.78 -10.26
C LEU A 338 -0.50 2.14 -8.95
N LEU A 339 0.57 1.42 -8.63
CA LEU A 339 1.36 1.67 -7.42
C LEU A 339 1.94 3.10 -7.39
N LYS A 340 2.60 3.51 -8.47
CA LYS A 340 3.20 4.85 -8.57
C LYS A 340 2.15 5.94 -8.55
N LEU A 341 0.99 5.71 -9.15
CA LEU A 341 -0.14 6.62 -9.10
C LEU A 341 -0.69 6.75 -7.67
N GLN A 342 -0.83 5.65 -6.95
CA GLN A 342 -1.26 5.65 -5.56
C GLN A 342 -0.27 6.38 -4.66
N GLN A 343 1.04 6.15 -4.84
CA GLN A 343 2.09 6.87 -4.13
C GLN A 343 2.02 8.39 -4.39
N TYR A 344 1.93 8.77 -5.67
CA TYR A 344 1.83 10.18 -6.07
C TYR A 344 0.58 10.86 -5.48
N CYS A 345 -0.59 10.25 -5.64
CA CYS A 345 -1.84 10.80 -5.15
C CYS A 345 -1.90 10.86 -3.62
N SER A 346 -1.31 9.88 -2.94
CA SER A 346 -1.22 9.90 -1.47
C SER A 346 -0.30 11.02 -0.98
N LYS A 347 0.83 11.24 -1.63
CA LYS A 347 1.78 12.30 -1.30
C LYS A 347 1.19 13.68 -1.59
N LYS A 348 0.64 13.87 -2.78
CA LYS A 348 0.21 15.19 -3.31
C LYS A 348 -1.15 15.63 -2.78
N PHE A 349 -2.11 14.69 -2.66
CA PHE A 349 -3.51 14.98 -2.38
C PHE A 349 -4.02 14.31 -1.09
N ASP A 350 -3.19 13.55 -0.38
CA ASP A 350 -3.55 12.74 0.79
C ASP A 350 -4.68 11.72 0.52
N TYR A 351 -4.76 11.21 -0.73
CA TYR A 351 -5.75 10.19 -1.08
C TYR A 351 -5.28 8.81 -0.60
N THR A 352 -6.23 8.01 -0.12
CA THR A 352 -5.93 6.61 0.25
C THR A 352 -5.78 5.74 -1.00
N PRO A 353 -4.97 4.67 -0.96
CA PRO A 353 -4.76 3.78 -2.11
C PRO A 353 -6.04 3.17 -2.67
N ASP A 354 -7.00 2.80 -1.83
CA ASP A 354 -8.32 2.30 -2.22
C ASP A 354 -9.15 3.39 -2.91
N LYS A 355 -9.06 4.65 -2.46
CA LYS A 355 -9.75 5.77 -3.13
C LYS A 355 -9.17 6.04 -4.51
N VAL A 356 -7.85 5.97 -4.69
CA VAL A 356 -7.22 6.10 -6.01
C VAL A 356 -7.67 4.97 -6.93
N MET A 357 -7.76 3.74 -6.41
CA MET A 357 -8.29 2.60 -7.15
C MET A 357 -9.74 2.82 -7.61
N GLU A 358 -10.62 3.29 -6.71
CA GLU A 358 -12.01 3.61 -7.01
C GLU A 358 -12.12 4.69 -8.10
N ILE A 359 -11.35 5.77 -7.96
CA ILE A 359 -11.32 6.88 -8.93
C ILE A 359 -10.88 6.38 -10.30
N THR A 360 -9.76 5.65 -10.36
CA THR A 360 -9.24 5.13 -11.63
C THR A 360 -10.17 4.12 -12.26
N GLN A 361 -10.86 3.31 -11.45
CA GLN A 361 -11.89 2.40 -11.94
C GLN A 361 -13.04 3.19 -12.60
N ASN A 362 -13.49 4.28 -11.99
CA ASN A 362 -14.55 5.14 -12.53
C ASN A 362 -14.11 5.85 -13.82
N LEU A 363 -12.92 6.44 -13.85
CA LEU A 363 -12.35 7.09 -15.04
C LEU A 363 -12.27 6.13 -16.22
N ARG A 364 -11.96 4.86 -15.95
CA ARG A 364 -11.90 3.81 -16.97
C ARG A 364 -13.27 3.31 -17.39
N ASP A 365 -14.12 2.88 -16.46
CA ASP A 365 -15.34 2.11 -16.77
C ASP A 365 -16.50 3.00 -17.20
N ASN A 366 -16.64 4.18 -16.62
CA ASN A 366 -17.74 5.11 -16.94
C ASN A 366 -17.36 6.14 -17.99
N TYR A 367 -16.11 6.62 -17.98
CA TYR A 367 -15.66 7.67 -18.90
C TYR A 367 -14.77 7.15 -20.03
N ASN A 368 -14.21 5.94 -19.92
CA ASN A 368 -13.27 5.35 -20.88
C ASN A 368 -12.07 6.27 -21.21
N CYS A 369 -11.70 7.19 -20.29
CA CYS A 369 -10.72 8.23 -20.54
C CYS A 369 -9.28 7.84 -20.16
N ILE A 370 -9.08 6.65 -19.58
CA ILE A 370 -7.77 6.09 -19.29
C ILE A 370 -7.69 4.62 -19.70
N THR A 371 -6.46 4.13 -19.91
CA THR A 371 -6.17 2.72 -20.16
C THR A 371 -6.42 1.86 -18.91
N TYR A 372 -6.02 0.59 -18.93
CA TYR A 372 -6.26 -0.33 -17.81
C TYR A 372 -5.65 0.17 -16.50
N ASN A 373 -6.49 0.39 -15.51
CA ASN A 373 -6.14 1.07 -14.26
C ASN A 373 -5.39 0.21 -13.22
N ARG A 374 -5.36 -1.13 -13.39
CA ARG A 374 -4.66 -2.02 -12.44
C ARG A 374 -3.30 -2.50 -12.95
N SER A 375 -2.76 -1.78 -13.94
CA SER A 375 -1.46 -2.11 -14.53
C SER A 375 -0.33 -1.99 -13.51
N ASP A 376 0.58 -2.95 -13.54
CA ASP A 376 1.87 -2.95 -12.83
C ASP A 376 3.02 -2.42 -13.70
N CYS A 377 2.79 -2.25 -15.01
CA CYS A 377 3.75 -1.78 -15.99
C CYS A 377 3.77 -0.25 -16.10
N GLN A 378 4.96 0.31 -16.38
CA GLN A 378 5.17 1.73 -16.63
C GLN A 378 5.60 2.04 -18.08
N TYR A 379 5.60 1.01 -18.95
CA TYR A 379 6.05 1.11 -20.34
C TYR A 379 4.87 1.12 -21.32
N LEU A 380 5.16 1.58 -22.53
CA LEU A 380 4.20 1.77 -23.63
C LEU A 380 4.72 1.08 -24.89
N THR A 381 3.80 0.67 -25.76
CA THR A 381 4.13 0.02 -27.02
C THR A 381 4.57 1.02 -28.10
N SER A 382 5.29 0.54 -29.09
CA SER A 382 5.57 1.29 -30.34
C SER A 382 4.29 1.65 -31.09
N ALA A 383 3.22 0.83 -30.99
CA ALA A 383 1.90 1.13 -31.53
C ALA A 383 1.28 2.36 -30.85
N GLN A 384 1.33 2.42 -29.50
CA GLN A 384 0.86 3.58 -28.74
C GLN A 384 1.67 4.86 -29.03
N PHE A 385 2.98 4.73 -29.36
CA PHE A 385 3.75 5.87 -29.83
C PHE A 385 3.22 6.42 -31.18
N SER A 386 2.85 5.54 -32.09
CA SER A 386 2.30 5.92 -33.40
C SER A 386 0.95 6.64 -33.28
N GLU A 387 0.15 6.32 -32.25
CA GLU A 387 -1.14 6.96 -31.94
C GLU A 387 -1.01 8.22 -31.05
N ALA A 388 0.18 8.50 -30.54
CA ALA A 388 0.43 9.60 -29.62
C ALA A 388 -0.01 10.99 -30.12
N PRO A 389 0.17 11.37 -31.42
CA PRO A 389 -0.26 12.68 -31.89
C PRO A 389 -1.74 12.96 -31.64
N GLU A 390 -2.62 11.99 -31.89
CA GLU A 390 -4.05 12.14 -31.68
C GLU A 390 -4.39 12.15 -30.17
N THR A 391 -3.76 11.31 -29.41
CA THR A 391 -3.94 11.24 -27.94
C THR A 391 -3.51 12.57 -27.28
N ILE A 392 -2.34 13.10 -27.65
CA ILE A 392 -1.84 14.40 -27.14
C ILE A 392 -2.81 15.53 -27.49
N LYS A 393 -3.24 15.61 -28.77
CA LYS A 393 -4.20 16.61 -29.21
C LYS A 393 -5.49 16.58 -28.38
N GLN A 394 -6.00 15.38 -28.11
CA GLN A 394 -7.21 15.22 -27.31
C GLN A 394 -7.00 15.60 -25.84
N ILE A 395 -5.86 15.23 -25.24
CA ILE A 395 -5.51 15.64 -23.86
C ILE A 395 -5.44 17.15 -23.73
N LEU A 396 -4.74 17.82 -24.65
CA LEU A 396 -4.61 19.29 -24.65
C LEU A 396 -5.98 19.97 -24.78
N LYS A 397 -6.88 19.42 -25.62
CA LYS A 397 -8.26 19.89 -25.73
C LYS A 397 -9.05 19.67 -24.43
N ASN A 398 -9.01 18.46 -23.87
CA ASN A 398 -9.76 18.11 -22.65
C ASN A 398 -9.35 18.97 -21.44
N LEU A 399 -8.05 19.28 -21.33
CA LEU A 399 -7.49 20.04 -20.20
C LEU A 399 -7.37 21.54 -20.46
N ASP A 400 -7.77 22.01 -21.65
CA ASP A 400 -7.61 23.41 -22.10
C ASP A 400 -6.16 23.90 -21.90
N LEU A 401 -5.19 23.14 -22.43
CA LEU A 401 -3.76 23.39 -22.27
C LEU A 401 -3.11 23.77 -23.59
N TYR A 402 -2.16 24.70 -23.52
CA TYR A 402 -1.21 25.01 -24.58
C TYR A 402 0.22 24.72 -24.09
N VAL A 403 0.88 23.75 -24.70
CA VAL A 403 2.22 23.27 -24.30
C VAL A 403 3.11 23.13 -25.54
N PRO A 404 3.79 24.22 -25.94
CA PRO A 404 4.58 24.27 -27.20
C PRO A 404 5.83 23.37 -27.17
N GLU A 405 6.31 22.96 -25.99
CA GLU A 405 7.50 22.12 -25.80
C GLU A 405 7.29 20.66 -26.18
N ILE A 406 6.06 20.25 -26.46
CA ILE A 406 5.74 18.88 -26.85
C ILE A 406 6.19 18.62 -28.31
N SER A 407 6.96 17.57 -28.49
CA SER A 407 7.38 17.07 -29.79
C SER A 407 7.19 15.57 -29.94
N THR A 408 6.33 15.16 -30.86
CA THR A 408 6.11 13.75 -31.21
C THR A 408 7.30 13.08 -31.95
N GLN A 409 8.37 13.84 -32.16
CA GLN A 409 9.66 13.32 -32.65
C GLN A 409 10.51 12.75 -31.52
N ILE A 410 10.21 13.10 -30.27
CA ILE A 410 10.94 12.62 -29.09
C ILE A 410 10.37 11.25 -28.68
N VAL A 411 11.24 10.23 -28.75
CA VAL A 411 10.94 8.87 -28.22
C VAL A 411 11.57 8.77 -26.83
N SER A 412 10.74 8.76 -25.80
CA SER A 412 11.24 8.58 -24.44
C SER A 412 11.54 7.10 -24.16
N LYS A 413 12.26 6.83 -23.05
CA LYS A 413 12.52 5.46 -22.59
C LYS A 413 11.24 4.68 -22.19
N ALA A 414 10.08 5.35 -22.10
CA ALA A 414 8.82 4.72 -21.79
C ALA A 414 8.30 3.83 -22.94
N PHE A 415 8.68 4.10 -24.18
CA PHE A 415 8.28 3.32 -25.35
C PHE A 415 9.26 2.19 -25.60
N ASP A 416 8.98 1.03 -24.99
CA ASP A 416 9.84 -0.16 -25.06
C ASP A 416 8.99 -1.44 -24.99
N ASP A 417 8.70 -2.03 -26.14
CA ASP A 417 7.90 -3.26 -26.25
C ASP A 417 8.50 -4.43 -25.47
N SER A 418 9.82 -4.48 -25.29
CA SER A 418 10.51 -5.57 -24.58
C SER A 418 10.26 -5.57 -23.06
N LYS A 419 9.76 -4.44 -22.52
CA LYS A 419 9.48 -4.24 -21.09
C LYS A 419 8.00 -4.45 -20.73
N ILE A 420 7.17 -4.80 -21.72
CA ILE A 420 5.74 -5.00 -21.51
C ILE A 420 5.47 -6.47 -21.28
N SER A 421 4.89 -6.80 -20.12
CA SER A 421 4.48 -8.15 -19.76
C SER A 421 3.01 -8.40 -20.16
N ALA A 422 2.08 -7.99 -19.32
CA ALA A 422 0.65 -8.19 -19.48
C ALA A 422 -0.09 -6.92 -19.92
N HIS A 423 0.32 -5.79 -19.39
CA HIS A 423 -0.36 -4.50 -19.57
C HIS A 423 0.65 -3.39 -19.86
N THR A 424 0.17 -2.30 -20.49
CA THR A 424 0.94 -1.06 -20.64
C THR A 424 0.70 -0.12 -19.46
N ALA A 425 1.44 0.99 -19.40
CA ALA A 425 1.24 2.03 -18.42
C ALA A 425 -0.19 2.62 -18.43
N ILE A 426 -0.60 3.22 -17.33
CA ILE A 426 -1.87 3.95 -17.25
C ILE A 426 -1.68 5.31 -17.91
N ILE A 427 -2.33 5.50 -19.06
CA ILE A 427 -2.29 6.73 -19.84
C ILE A 427 -3.69 7.18 -20.23
N PRO A 428 -3.90 8.45 -20.61
CA PRO A 428 -5.16 8.88 -21.18
C PRO A 428 -5.44 8.21 -22.53
N THR A 429 -6.71 8.05 -22.86
CA THR A 429 -7.18 7.64 -24.19
C THR A 429 -7.45 8.88 -25.05
N ASN A 430 -7.72 8.66 -26.33
CA ASN A 430 -8.09 9.72 -27.29
C ASN A 430 -9.59 10.09 -27.24
N ILE A 431 -10.27 9.84 -26.11
CA ILE A 431 -11.70 10.14 -25.91
C ILE A 431 -11.88 11.62 -25.55
N GLU A 432 -12.88 12.26 -26.18
CA GLU A 432 -13.33 13.59 -25.76
C GLU A 432 -14.02 13.50 -24.38
N LEU A 433 -13.52 14.27 -23.42
CA LEU A 433 -13.94 14.23 -22.03
C LEU A 433 -14.40 15.62 -21.57
N ASP A 434 -15.66 15.72 -21.16
CA ASP A 434 -16.16 16.90 -20.47
C ASP A 434 -15.75 16.83 -18.99
N LEU A 435 -14.78 17.64 -18.60
CA LEU A 435 -14.28 17.70 -17.23
C LEU A 435 -15.34 18.16 -16.21
N SER A 436 -16.43 18.83 -16.65
CA SER A 436 -17.49 19.23 -15.74
C SER A 436 -18.25 18.04 -15.12
N LEU A 437 -18.20 16.88 -15.78
CA LEU A 437 -18.80 15.62 -15.32
C LEU A 437 -17.99 14.95 -14.23
N LEU A 438 -16.71 15.33 -14.07
CA LEU A 438 -15.79 14.74 -13.11
C LEU A 438 -15.83 15.47 -11.77
N SER A 439 -15.75 14.73 -10.68
CA SER A 439 -15.44 15.31 -9.36
C SER A 439 -14.02 15.87 -9.33
N GLU A 440 -13.74 16.80 -8.41
CA GLU A 440 -12.40 17.38 -8.26
C GLU A 440 -11.31 16.31 -8.02
N LYS A 441 -11.64 15.23 -7.33
CA LYS A 441 -10.70 14.12 -7.11
C LYS A 441 -10.39 13.38 -8.41
N GLU A 442 -11.38 13.17 -9.25
CA GLU A 442 -11.20 12.53 -10.57
C GLU A 442 -10.42 13.43 -11.50
N LYS A 443 -10.70 14.74 -11.52
CA LYS A 443 -9.90 15.71 -12.28
C LYS A 443 -8.44 15.70 -11.89
N ASN A 444 -8.15 15.69 -10.59
CA ASN A 444 -6.78 15.64 -10.07
C ASN A 444 -6.03 14.38 -10.53
N VAL A 445 -6.69 13.21 -10.49
CA VAL A 445 -6.08 11.94 -10.92
C VAL A 445 -5.93 11.90 -12.43
N TYR A 446 -6.95 12.30 -13.22
CA TYR A 446 -6.87 12.38 -14.68
C TYR A 446 -5.77 13.32 -15.14
N LYS A 447 -5.68 14.50 -14.51
CA LYS A 447 -4.62 15.47 -14.79
C LYS A 447 -3.23 14.92 -14.48
N ALA A 448 -3.05 14.23 -13.34
CA ALA A 448 -1.77 13.62 -12.99
C ALA A 448 -1.33 12.57 -14.03
N ILE A 449 -2.25 11.70 -14.46
CA ILE A 449 -1.99 10.70 -15.50
C ILE A 449 -1.63 11.40 -16.82
N SER A 450 -2.37 12.44 -17.21
CA SER A 450 -2.12 13.22 -18.42
C SER A 450 -0.77 13.93 -18.39
N ASP A 451 -0.43 14.58 -17.28
CA ASP A 451 0.85 15.27 -17.11
C ASP A 451 2.04 14.32 -17.31
N TYR A 452 1.99 13.11 -16.69
CA TYR A 452 3.07 12.13 -16.80
C TYR A 452 3.16 11.46 -18.17
N TYR A 453 2.07 11.47 -18.93
CA TYR A 453 2.09 11.07 -20.35
C TYR A 453 2.69 12.17 -21.23
N LEU A 454 2.25 13.41 -21.08
CA LEU A 454 2.70 14.55 -21.91
C LEU A 454 4.21 14.79 -21.81
N ILE A 455 4.79 14.65 -20.61
CA ILE A 455 6.25 14.85 -20.43
C ILE A 455 7.10 13.80 -21.14
N GLN A 456 6.53 12.68 -21.62
CA GLN A 456 7.26 11.71 -22.42
C GLN A 456 7.68 12.27 -23.78
N PHE A 457 7.06 13.35 -24.23
CA PHE A 457 7.28 14.02 -25.50
C PHE A 457 8.01 15.36 -25.34
N MET A 458 8.68 15.54 -24.20
CA MET A 458 9.44 16.75 -23.89
C MET A 458 10.95 16.45 -23.78
N PRO A 459 11.81 17.47 -23.97
CA PRO A 459 13.26 17.32 -23.80
C PRO A 459 13.62 16.83 -22.41
N LYS A 460 14.72 16.08 -22.31
CA LYS A 460 15.33 15.69 -21.04
C LYS A 460 15.82 16.92 -20.29
N ALA A 461 15.78 16.90 -18.96
CA ALA A 461 16.44 17.92 -18.17
C ALA A 461 17.95 17.70 -18.19
N LEU A 462 18.72 18.78 -18.21
CA LEU A 462 20.18 18.74 -18.15
C LEU A 462 20.63 19.23 -16.77
N LYS A 463 21.28 18.34 -16.01
CA LYS A 463 21.79 18.61 -14.66
C LYS A 463 23.31 18.71 -14.69
N GLU A 464 23.83 19.77 -14.12
CA GLU A 464 25.27 19.94 -13.85
C GLU A 464 25.55 19.58 -12.40
N LYS A 465 26.52 18.70 -12.18
CA LYS A 465 27.08 18.40 -10.86
C LYS A 465 28.51 18.92 -10.81
N THR A 466 28.79 19.81 -9.87
CA THR A 466 30.13 20.29 -9.56
C THR A 466 30.59 19.61 -8.28
N THR A 467 31.75 18.98 -8.31
CA THR A 467 32.38 18.34 -7.14
C THR A 467 33.74 18.96 -6.91
N VAL A 468 33.99 19.43 -5.70
CA VAL A 468 35.30 19.90 -5.22
C VAL A 468 35.84 18.85 -4.26
N SER A 469 37.00 18.33 -4.50
CA SER A 469 37.57 17.27 -3.67
C SER A 469 39.05 17.51 -3.36
N LEU A 470 39.43 17.04 -2.17
CA LEU A 470 40.80 16.96 -1.70
C LEU A 470 41.08 15.51 -1.29
N SER A 471 42.20 14.96 -1.73
CA SER A 471 42.73 13.66 -1.26
C SER A 471 43.82 13.96 -0.23
N PHE A 472 43.53 13.69 1.04
CA PHE A 472 44.43 13.99 2.15
C PHE A 472 45.03 12.70 2.73
N PHE A 473 44.23 11.75 3.18
CA PHE A 473 44.62 10.42 3.60
C PHE A 473 44.35 9.39 2.52
N THR A 474 43.18 9.48 1.88
CA THR A 474 42.72 8.59 0.83
C THR A 474 42.17 9.40 -0.33
N GLU A 475 41.85 8.73 -1.44
CA GLU A 475 41.28 9.39 -2.60
C GLU A 475 39.93 10.05 -2.27
N ASN A 476 39.84 11.38 -2.46
CA ASN A 476 38.64 12.20 -2.29
C ASN A 476 38.00 12.12 -0.91
N ASP A 477 38.78 11.92 0.15
CA ASP A 477 38.29 11.83 1.54
C ASP A 477 37.70 13.15 2.08
N PHE A 478 38.05 14.28 1.48
CA PHE A 478 37.34 15.53 1.67
C PHE A 478 36.61 15.94 0.40
N SER A 479 35.31 16.20 0.47
CA SER A 479 34.59 16.70 -0.70
C SER A 479 33.40 17.61 -0.37
N SER A 480 33.02 18.39 -1.37
CA SER A 480 31.76 19.11 -1.43
C SER A 480 31.19 18.97 -2.84
N SER A 481 29.90 18.77 -2.97
CA SER A 481 29.25 18.70 -4.27
C SER A 481 27.96 19.52 -4.27
N SER A 482 27.69 20.13 -5.41
CA SER A 482 26.43 20.83 -5.66
C SER A 482 25.92 20.45 -7.05
N SER A 483 24.61 20.37 -7.20
CA SER A 483 23.97 20.06 -8.47
C SER A 483 22.94 21.13 -8.80
N LYS A 484 22.82 21.50 -10.05
CA LYS A 484 21.79 22.42 -10.53
C LYS A 484 21.29 21.99 -11.90
N TYR A 485 20.00 22.28 -12.18
CA TYR A 485 19.47 22.13 -13.52
C TYR A 485 19.84 23.34 -14.37
N ILE A 486 20.51 23.09 -15.50
CA ILE A 486 20.95 24.11 -16.43
C ILE A 486 20.07 24.20 -17.67
N GLU A 487 19.33 23.12 -17.98
CA GLU A 487 18.21 23.09 -18.91
C GLU A 487 17.07 22.30 -18.25
N LEU A 488 15.93 22.94 -18.03
CA LEU A 488 14.84 22.32 -17.27
C LEU A 488 14.14 21.20 -18.05
N GLY A 489 14.07 21.28 -19.38
CA GLY A 489 13.36 20.29 -20.17
C GLY A 489 11.93 20.06 -19.65
N TYR A 490 11.53 18.77 -19.51
CA TYR A 490 10.21 18.40 -18.97
C TYR A 490 9.92 18.96 -17.57
N ARG A 491 10.95 19.29 -16.78
CA ARG A 491 10.78 19.83 -15.43
C ARG A 491 10.15 21.22 -15.44
N ALA A 492 10.33 21.99 -16.52
CA ALA A 492 9.67 23.29 -16.66
C ALA A 492 8.14 23.16 -16.62
N TYR A 493 7.59 22.11 -17.25
CA TYR A 493 6.16 21.80 -17.23
C TYR A 493 5.67 21.32 -15.86
N LEU A 494 6.49 20.60 -15.12
CA LEU A 494 6.16 20.06 -13.80
C LEU A 494 6.57 20.97 -12.64
N ARG A 495 7.15 22.16 -12.87
CA ARG A 495 7.81 22.99 -11.86
C ARG A 495 6.96 23.23 -10.61
N ASP A 496 5.68 23.53 -10.79
CA ASP A 496 4.74 23.72 -9.67
C ASP A 496 4.27 22.41 -9.01
N LYS A 497 4.66 21.27 -9.57
CA LYS A 497 4.22 19.92 -9.17
C LYS A 497 5.33 19.07 -8.56
N LEU A 498 6.59 19.46 -8.79
CA LEU A 498 7.76 18.87 -8.16
C LEU A 498 8.03 19.64 -6.87
N GLU A 499 8.31 18.91 -5.79
CA GLU A 499 8.92 19.51 -4.61
C GLU A 499 10.28 20.06 -5.08
N ASP A 500 10.53 21.36 -4.88
CA ASP A 500 11.85 21.92 -5.09
C ASP A 500 12.79 21.12 -4.16
N GLU A 501 13.64 20.26 -4.74
CA GLU A 501 14.81 19.76 -4.03
C GLU A 501 15.58 21.03 -3.69
N ASP A 502 15.76 21.31 -2.39
CA ASP A 502 16.55 22.43 -1.91
C ASP A 502 17.88 22.41 -2.69
N GLU A 503 17.97 23.28 -3.72
CA GLU A 503 19.24 23.55 -4.36
C GLU A 503 20.10 24.15 -3.27
N GLU A 504 21.02 23.35 -2.71
CA GLU A 504 22.04 23.87 -1.80
C GLU A 504 22.67 25.07 -2.53
N LYS A 505 22.47 26.27 -1.99
CA LYS A 505 23.00 27.53 -2.52
C LYS A 505 24.52 27.57 -2.34
N SER A 506 25.19 26.58 -2.89
CA SER A 506 26.64 26.48 -2.87
C SER A 506 27.20 27.15 -4.13
N ASP A 507 28.03 28.16 -3.94
CA ASP A 507 28.67 28.89 -5.04
C ASP A 507 29.78 28.09 -5.76
N ILE A 508 30.03 26.82 -5.37
CA ILE A 508 31.08 26.00 -6.00
C ILE A 508 30.87 25.78 -7.51
N HIS A 509 29.62 25.87 -7.98
CA HIS A 509 29.32 25.76 -9.41
C HIS A 509 29.91 26.92 -10.27
N LYS A 510 30.37 28.00 -9.64
CA LYS A 510 31.07 29.11 -10.32
C LYS A 510 32.50 28.72 -10.70
N LEU A 511 33.11 27.74 -10.01
CA LEU A 511 34.45 27.26 -10.34
C LEU A 511 34.43 26.49 -11.67
N LEU A 512 35.48 26.65 -12.46
CA LEU A 512 35.73 25.80 -13.64
C LEU A 512 36.32 24.47 -13.20
N ALA A 513 36.20 23.44 -14.04
CA ALA A 513 36.92 22.20 -13.85
C ALA A 513 38.44 22.45 -13.86
N GLY A 514 39.21 21.69 -13.10
CA GLY A 514 40.65 21.82 -13.03
C GLY A 514 41.25 21.49 -11.67
N THR A 515 42.58 21.62 -11.57
CA THR A 515 43.31 21.44 -10.32
C THR A 515 43.83 22.76 -9.81
N TYR A 516 43.56 23.05 -8.55
CA TYR A 516 43.87 24.31 -7.91
C TYR A 516 44.73 24.10 -6.66
N SER A 517 45.61 25.05 -6.37
CA SER A 517 46.20 25.17 -5.05
C SER A 517 45.17 25.80 -4.06
N ALA A 518 45.19 25.31 -2.85
CA ALA A 518 44.33 25.87 -1.78
C ALA A 518 45.12 25.98 -0.46
N LYS A 519 44.68 26.92 0.39
CA LYS A 519 45.19 27.11 1.74
C LYS A 519 44.15 26.79 2.77
N TYR A 520 44.57 26.23 3.89
CA TYR A 520 43.72 26.00 5.03
C TYR A 520 43.24 27.31 5.66
N ILE A 521 41.96 27.40 5.98
CA ILE A 521 41.37 28.51 6.72
C ILE A 521 41.02 28.04 8.12
N GLU A 522 40.04 27.14 8.23
CA GLU A 522 39.50 26.67 9.48
C GLU A 522 38.85 25.30 9.34
N SER A 523 38.61 24.65 10.47
CA SER A 523 37.81 23.42 10.53
C SER A 523 36.88 23.41 11.73
N ASN A 524 35.70 22.85 11.55
CA ASN A 524 34.70 22.73 12.57
C ASN A 524 34.18 21.29 12.68
N ILE A 525 34.15 20.74 13.89
CA ILE A 525 33.47 19.48 14.18
C ILE A 525 32.03 19.80 14.61
N ILE A 526 31.06 19.27 13.86
CA ILE A 526 29.65 19.39 14.18
C ILE A 526 29.20 18.13 14.89
N GLU A 527 28.75 18.29 16.15
CA GLU A 527 28.12 17.23 16.92
C GLU A 527 26.63 17.16 16.56
N LYS A 528 26.12 15.99 16.20
CA LYS A 528 24.72 15.70 15.92
C LYS A 528 24.30 14.46 16.71
N GLU A 529 23.00 14.25 16.84
CA GLU A 529 22.43 13.00 17.35
C GLU A 529 21.75 12.24 16.22
N THR A 530 21.81 10.90 16.29
CA THR A 530 21.01 10.07 15.38
C THR A 530 19.54 10.31 15.62
N THR A 531 18.76 10.30 14.55
CA THR A 531 17.29 10.39 14.60
C THR A 531 16.68 9.03 14.24
N PRO A 532 15.54 8.69 14.85
CA PRO A 532 14.83 7.47 14.45
C PRO A 532 14.33 7.58 13.01
N PRO A 533 14.04 6.45 12.36
CA PRO A 533 13.42 6.46 11.05
C PRO A 533 12.06 7.17 11.09
N LYS A 534 11.64 7.78 9.98
CA LYS A 534 10.32 8.41 9.91
C LYS A 534 9.21 7.35 9.93
N ARG A 535 8.07 7.67 10.56
CA ARG A 535 6.89 6.81 10.51
C ARG A 535 6.38 6.66 9.07
N TYR A 536 5.72 5.57 8.80
CA TYR A 536 5.13 5.34 7.48
C TYR A 536 4.05 6.38 7.14
N THR A 537 4.05 6.80 5.90
CA THR A 537 2.91 7.37 5.17
C THR A 537 2.38 6.29 4.20
N TYR A 538 1.27 6.52 3.53
CA TYR A 538 0.84 5.60 2.45
C TYR A 538 1.91 5.46 1.37
N GLU A 539 2.53 6.58 0.94
CA GLU A 539 3.59 6.58 -0.07
C GLU A 539 4.75 5.66 0.32
N THR A 540 5.27 5.83 1.55
CA THR A 540 6.45 5.08 2.01
C THR A 540 6.13 3.63 2.35
N LEU A 541 4.95 3.33 2.89
CA LEU A 541 4.51 1.96 3.15
C LEU A 541 4.33 1.17 1.86
N LEU A 542 3.66 1.75 0.86
CA LEU A 542 3.53 1.16 -0.48
C LEU A 542 4.90 0.91 -1.12
N GLY A 543 5.84 1.85 -0.93
CA GLY A 543 7.22 1.70 -1.41
C GLY A 543 7.93 0.51 -0.76
N ASP A 544 7.80 0.35 0.54
CA ASP A 544 8.42 -0.75 1.28
C ASP A 544 7.78 -2.10 1.00
N MET A 545 6.46 -2.16 0.79
CA MET A 545 5.77 -3.37 0.33
C MET A 545 6.23 -3.79 -1.08
N ASN A 546 6.59 -2.83 -1.94
CA ASN A 546 7.16 -3.09 -3.26
C ASN A 546 8.65 -3.43 -3.23
N SER A 547 9.31 -3.26 -2.09
CA SER A 547 10.75 -3.51 -1.90
C SER A 547 11.00 -4.28 -0.61
N ILE A 548 10.21 -5.33 -0.35
CA ILE A 548 10.22 -6.07 0.91
C ILE A 548 11.50 -6.87 1.13
N SER A 549 12.25 -7.18 0.07
CA SER A 549 13.50 -7.96 0.15
C SER A 549 14.52 -7.35 1.11
N LYS A 550 14.50 -6.03 1.32
CA LYS A 550 15.38 -5.35 2.29
C LYS A 550 15.11 -5.71 3.76
N TYR A 551 13.92 -6.25 4.06
CA TYR A 551 13.51 -6.69 5.39
C TYR A 551 13.69 -8.19 5.60
N VAL A 552 14.17 -8.92 4.59
CA VAL A 552 14.42 -10.36 4.66
C VAL A 552 15.85 -10.60 5.13
N SER A 553 16.02 -11.32 6.22
CA SER A 553 17.35 -11.61 6.80
C SER A 553 18.10 -12.70 6.02
N ASP A 554 17.39 -13.74 5.54
CA ASP A 554 17.99 -14.84 4.80
C ASP A 554 18.42 -14.37 3.40
N PRO A 555 19.73 -14.45 3.05
CA PRO A 555 20.24 -14.04 1.74
C PRO A 555 19.60 -14.81 0.58
N LYS A 556 19.31 -16.11 0.74
CA LYS A 556 18.72 -16.95 -0.32
C LYS A 556 17.28 -16.51 -0.62
N ILE A 557 16.48 -16.32 0.43
CA ILE A 557 15.09 -15.83 0.29
C ILE A 557 15.08 -14.43 -0.31
N ARG A 558 16.02 -13.58 0.10
CA ARG A 558 16.18 -12.23 -0.45
C ARG A 558 16.41 -12.25 -1.96
N GLU A 559 17.33 -13.10 -2.44
CA GLU A 559 17.63 -13.22 -3.87
C GLU A 559 16.45 -13.83 -4.66
N ILE A 560 15.72 -14.78 -4.10
CA ILE A 560 14.49 -15.32 -4.71
C ILE A 560 13.46 -14.20 -4.91
N LEU A 561 13.22 -13.36 -3.90
CA LEU A 561 12.27 -12.25 -4.00
C LEU A 561 12.71 -11.20 -5.02
N LYS A 562 14.01 -10.89 -5.12
CA LYS A 562 14.54 -9.99 -6.17
C LYS A 562 14.38 -10.58 -7.56
N ALA A 563 14.64 -11.87 -7.72
CA ALA A 563 14.49 -12.57 -9.00
C ALA A 563 13.04 -12.59 -9.48
N LYS A 564 12.07 -12.64 -8.56
CA LYS A 564 10.64 -12.55 -8.85
C LYS A 564 10.26 -11.28 -9.62
N ASP A 565 10.85 -10.16 -9.25
CA ASP A 565 10.47 -8.84 -9.78
C ASP A 565 11.53 -8.24 -10.71
N LYS A 566 12.49 -9.05 -11.21
CA LYS A 566 13.63 -8.57 -12.03
C LYS A 566 13.20 -7.79 -13.28
N ASP A 567 12.02 -8.10 -13.82
CA ASP A 567 11.48 -7.49 -15.04
C ASP A 567 10.52 -6.33 -14.73
N ILE A 568 10.27 -6.02 -13.44
CA ILE A 568 9.37 -4.94 -13.00
C ILE A 568 10.20 -3.78 -12.48
N GLU A 569 10.26 -2.67 -13.22
CA GLU A 569 11.06 -1.51 -12.82
C GLU A 569 10.60 -0.91 -11.49
N GLY A 570 11.55 -0.73 -10.57
CA GLY A 570 11.29 -0.16 -9.24
C GLY A 570 10.68 -1.14 -8.23
N ALA A 571 10.47 -2.41 -8.59
CA ALA A 571 10.15 -3.46 -7.65
C ALA A 571 11.41 -4.19 -7.18
N ASN A 572 11.42 -4.61 -5.92
CA ASN A 572 12.53 -5.34 -5.33
C ASN A 572 12.02 -6.33 -4.28
N GLY A 573 11.42 -7.41 -4.77
CA GLY A 573 10.79 -8.42 -3.94
C GLY A 573 9.44 -7.98 -3.38
N SER A 574 8.52 -7.53 -4.24
CA SER A 574 7.17 -7.08 -3.84
C SER A 574 6.33 -8.17 -3.16
N ILE A 575 5.47 -7.77 -2.21
CA ILE A 575 4.42 -8.61 -1.64
C ILE A 575 3.05 -8.12 -2.08
N GLY A 576 2.27 -8.99 -2.73
CA GLY A 576 0.98 -8.65 -3.31
C GLY A 576 1.10 -7.83 -4.59
N THR A 577 -0.01 -7.74 -5.33
CA THR A 577 -0.15 -6.83 -6.47
C THR A 577 -0.66 -5.46 -5.99
N PRO A 578 -0.46 -4.37 -6.75
CA PRO A 578 -0.96 -3.04 -6.35
C PRO A 578 -2.45 -3.00 -6.02
N ALA A 579 -3.27 -3.73 -6.75
CA ALA A 579 -4.71 -3.86 -6.49
C ALA A 579 -5.00 -4.57 -5.15
N THR A 580 -4.32 -5.67 -4.88
CA THR A 580 -4.45 -6.45 -3.64
C THR A 580 -3.98 -5.65 -2.43
N VAL A 581 -2.88 -4.92 -2.55
CA VAL A 581 -2.30 -4.09 -1.48
C VAL A 581 -3.29 -3.03 -1.00
N SER A 582 -4.03 -2.37 -1.90
CA SER A 582 -5.06 -1.39 -1.54
C SER A 582 -6.15 -1.99 -0.65
N THR A 583 -6.64 -3.17 -0.99
CA THR A 583 -7.64 -3.91 -0.22
C THR A 583 -7.10 -4.36 1.14
N ILE A 584 -5.84 -4.82 1.19
CA ILE A 584 -5.19 -5.22 2.44
C ILE A 584 -5.05 -4.04 3.39
N LEU A 585 -4.58 -2.88 2.92
CA LEU A 585 -4.47 -1.68 3.75
C LEU A 585 -5.83 -1.24 4.28
N LYS A 586 -6.85 -1.21 3.42
CA LYS A 586 -8.24 -0.93 3.82
C LYS A 586 -8.70 -1.86 4.95
N ASN A 587 -8.50 -3.17 4.78
CA ASN A 587 -8.86 -4.18 5.78
C ASN A 587 -8.12 -3.97 7.11
N LEU A 588 -6.83 -3.64 7.09
CA LEU A 588 -6.06 -3.37 8.31
C LEU A 588 -6.61 -2.17 9.11
N PHE A 589 -7.06 -1.10 8.40
CA PHE A 589 -7.74 0.04 9.03
C PHE A 589 -9.12 -0.32 9.58
N GLU A 590 -9.96 -1.00 8.80
CA GLU A 590 -11.31 -1.41 9.20
C GLU A 590 -11.28 -2.35 10.42
N ARG A 591 -10.28 -3.21 10.51
CA ARG A 591 -10.04 -4.09 11.65
C ARG A 591 -9.36 -3.40 12.83
N LYS A 592 -9.06 -2.11 12.70
CA LYS A 592 -8.39 -1.31 13.72
C LYS A 592 -7.01 -1.86 14.13
N TYR A 593 -6.33 -2.56 13.25
CA TYR A 593 -4.95 -3.01 13.51
C TYR A 593 -3.95 -1.89 13.32
N ILE A 594 -4.23 -0.98 12.38
CA ILE A 594 -3.49 0.26 12.15
C ILE A 594 -4.43 1.45 12.19
N GLU A 595 -3.87 2.62 12.47
CA GLU A 595 -4.57 3.89 12.44
C GLU A 595 -3.76 4.94 11.71
N LYS A 596 -4.44 5.95 11.15
CA LYS A 596 -3.81 7.15 10.60
C LYS A 596 -3.90 8.26 11.62
N LYS A 597 -2.73 8.80 12.03
CA LYS A 597 -2.65 10.00 12.85
C LYS A 597 -1.88 11.05 12.08
N ASP A 598 -2.52 12.17 11.80
CA ASP A 598 -2.07 13.16 10.83
C ASP A 598 -1.83 12.51 9.45
N LYS A 599 -0.64 12.60 8.90
CA LYS A 599 -0.24 11.93 7.65
C LYS A 599 0.47 10.59 7.87
N THR A 600 0.62 10.13 9.12
CA THR A 600 1.40 8.94 9.46
C THR A 600 0.52 7.75 9.82
N ILE A 601 1.00 6.55 9.50
CA ILE A 601 0.37 5.26 9.81
C ILE A 601 1.09 4.66 11.02
N ARG A 602 0.32 4.14 11.98
CA ARG A 602 0.82 3.51 13.21
C ARG A 602 0.04 2.25 13.51
N THR A 603 0.66 1.33 14.24
CA THR A 603 -0.06 0.22 14.83
C THR A 603 -0.86 0.68 16.04
N THR A 604 -2.09 0.17 16.17
CA THR A 604 -2.89 0.31 17.39
C THR A 604 -2.45 -0.71 18.46
N ASP A 605 -2.91 -0.54 19.68
CA ASP A 605 -2.71 -1.55 20.73
C ASP A 605 -3.29 -2.93 20.33
N ILE A 606 -4.44 -2.92 19.66
CA ILE A 606 -5.08 -4.11 19.10
C ILE A 606 -4.16 -4.82 18.10
N GLY A 607 -3.63 -4.08 17.11
CA GLY A 607 -2.76 -4.66 16.09
C GLY A 607 -1.45 -5.21 16.64
N ARG A 608 -0.86 -4.51 17.62
CA ARG A 608 0.37 -4.93 18.31
C ARG A 608 0.17 -6.23 19.08
N GLU A 609 -0.86 -6.31 19.90
CA GLU A 609 -1.13 -7.50 20.68
C GLU A 609 -1.52 -8.68 19.79
N PHE A 610 -2.28 -8.45 18.72
CA PHE A 610 -2.59 -9.48 17.74
C PHE A 610 -1.32 -10.07 17.10
N LEU A 611 -0.37 -9.25 16.66
CA LEU A 611 0.91 -9.76 16.12
C LEU A 611 1.70 -10.60 17.12
N LYS A 612 1.65 -10.25 18.41
CA LYS A 612 2.35 -11.02 19.46
C LYS A 612 1.77 -12.43 19.65
N THR A 613 0.50 -12.63 19.29
CA THR A 613 -0.14 -13.96 19.38
C THR A 613 0.26 -14.92 18.26
N LEU A 614 0.88 -14.44 17.20
CA LEU A 614 1.20 -15.20 16.00
C LEU A 614 2.64 -15.72 16.01
N PRO A 615 2.91 -16.92 15.45
CA PRO A 615 4.28 -17.38 15.20
C PRO A 615 5.01 -16.49 14.19
N ASP A 616 6.34 -16.46 14.28
CA ASP A 616 7.16 -15.53 13.48
C ASP A 616 7.10 -15.81 11.98
N GLU A 617 6.88 -17.06 11.58
CA GLU A 617 6.76 -17.45 10.17
C GLU A 617 5.59 -16.73 9.47
N LEU A 618 4.49 -16.44 10.18
CA LEU A 618 3.34 -15.73 9.64
C LEU A 618 3.55 -14.22 9.52
N LYS A 619 4.55 -13.68 10.23
CA LYS A 619 4.88 -12.24 10.23
C LYS A 619 5.86 -11.84 9.13
N LYS A 620 6.59 -12.82 8.57
CA LYS A 620 7.66 -12.63 7.59
C LYS A 620 7.15 -12.77 6.16
N PRO A 621 7.77 -12.09 5.20
CA PRO A 621 7.43 -12.22 3.77
C PRO A 621 7.97 -13.52 3.12
N ASP A 622 8.68 -14.36 3.87
CA ASP A 622 9.41 -15.54 3.40
C ASP A 622 8.50 -16.54 2.67
N MET A 623 7.25 -16.71 3.14
CA MET A 623 6.24 -17.54 2.46
C MET A 623 6.00 -17.08 1.01
N THR A 624 6.02 -15.78 0.75
CA THR A 624 5.82 -15.25 -0.61
C THR A 624 6.95 -15.69 -1.55
N ALA A 625 8.19 -15.70 -1.08
CA ALA A 625 9.33 -16.16 -1.85
C ALA A 625 9.26 -17.68 -2.16
N LEU A 626 8.95 -18.45 -1.14
CA LEU A 626 8.83 -19.91 -1.28
C LEU A 626 7.71 -20.29 -2.25
N TRP A 627 6.54 -19.66 -2.13
CA TRP A 627 5.42 -19.92 -3.04
C TRP A 627 5.74 -19.52 -4.47
N TRP A 628 6.47 -18.42 -4.68
CA TRP A 628 6.90 -18.05 -6.02
C TRP A 628 7.80 -19.10 -6.66
N THR A 629 8.71 -19.72 -5.88
CA THR A 629 9.55 -20.82 -6.39
C THR A 629 8.69 -22.00 -6.88
N TYR A 630 7.71 -22.42 -6.08
CA TYR A 630 6.78 -23.48 -6.51
C TYR A 630 5.94 -23.07 -7.74
N GLN A 631 5.49 -21.83 -7.80
CA GLN A 631 4.76 -21.31 -8.96
C GLN A 631 5.60 -21.38 -10.24
N GLU A 632 6.90 -21.05 -10.17
CA GLU A 632 7.79 -21.17 -11.33
C GLU A 632 8.02 -22.63 -11.76
N GLU A 633 8.04 -23.57 -10.83
CA GLU A 633 8.09 -25.00 -11.14
C GLU A 633 6.78 -25.47 -11.80
N ILE A 634 5.63 -25.02 -11.32
CA ILE A 634 4.32 -25.34 -11.89
C ILE A 634 4.20 -24.79 -13.32
N LYS A 635 4.68 -23.58 -13.58
CA LYS A 635 4.73 -23.03 -14.95
C LYS A 635 5.57 -23.88 -15.90
N LYS A 636 6.58 -24.58 -15.38
CA LYS A 636 7.41 -25.53 -16.15
C LYS A 636 6.81 -26.93 -16.25
N GLY A 637 5.66 -27.18 -15.65
CA GLY A 637 4.91 -28.45 -15.74
C GLY A 637 4.87 -29.28 -14.47
N ALA A 638 5.34 -28.78 -13.32
CA ALA A 638 5.16 -29.47 -12.04
C ALA A 638 3.67 -29.51 -11.63
N ASP A 639 3.32 -30.46 -10.77
CA ASP A 639 1.96 -30.61 -10.25
C ASP A 639 1.60 -29.41 -9.34
N PRO A 640 0.43 -28.76 -9.49
CA PRO A 640 -0.07 -27.72 -8.60
C PRO A 640 -0.12 -28.14 -7.13
N ASN A 641 -0.32 -29.43 -6.85
CA ASN A 641 -0.38 -29.99 -5.50
C ASN A 641 0.95 -29.80 -4.74
N VAL A 642 2.09 -29.66 -5.42
CA VAL A 642 3.37 -29.36 -4.76
C VAL A 642 3.26 -28.13 -3.85
N LEU A 643 2.64 -27.05 -4.31
CA LEU A 643 2.41 -25.85 -3.50
C LEU A 643 1.31 -26.11 -2.45
N ILE A 644 0.18 -26.65 -2.88
CA ILE A 644 -1.01 -26.84 -2.04
C ILE A 644 -0.70 -27.72 -0.82
N ASP A 645 -0.02 -28.85 -1.02
CA ASP A 645 0.33 -29.78 0.05
C ASP A 645 1.36 -29.18 1.01
N ASN A 646 2.37 -28.48 0.50
CA ASN A 646 3.34 -27.78 1.37
C ASN A 646 2.67 -26.71 2.24
N VAL A 647 1.71 -25.98 1.69
CA VAL A 647 0.92 -25.00 2.46
C VAL A 647 0.06 -25.68 3.50
N TYR A 648 -0.60 -26.78 3.13
CA TYR A 648 -1.42 -27.55 4.06
C TYR A 648 -0.60 -28.09 5.24
N GLU A 649 0.58 -28.69 4.98
CA GLU A 649 1.46 -29.19 6.04
C GLU A 649 1.97 -28.08 6.97
N ALA A 650 2.29 -26.89 6.42
CA ALA A 650 2.66 -25.74 7.23
C ALA A 650 1.49 -25.26 8.12
N VAL A 651 0.29 -25.18 7.57
CA VAL A 651 -0.93 -24.84 8.34
C VAL A 651 -1.22 -25.89 9.40
N LYS A 652 -1.13 -27.17 9.06
CA LYS A 652 -1.35 -28.30 9.96
C LYS A 652 -0.40 -28.26 11.15
N LYS A 653 0.88 -27.99 10.91
CA LYS A 653 1.89 -27.83 11.98
C LYS A 653 1.47 -26.74 12.98
N ILE A 654 1.02 -25.56 12.50
CA ILE A 654 0.57 -24.48 13.37
C ILE A 654 -0.66 -24.88 14.19
N VAL A 655 -1.62 -25.59 13.58
CA VAL A 655 -2.84 -26.06 14.24
C VAL A 655 -2.50 -27.11 15.31
N ASP A 656 -1.76 -28.16 14.94
CA ASP A 656 -1.44 -29.28 15.81
C ASP A 656 -0.59 -28.84 17.02
N ASN A 657 0.37 -27.96 16.81
CA ASN A 657 1.26 -27.43 17.86
C ASN A 657 0.65 -26.27 18.67
N LYS A 658 -0.55 -25.81 18.32
CA LYS A 658 -1.22 -24.65 18.95
C LYS A 658 -0.28 -23.42 19.02
N GLU A 659 0.39 -23.10 17.92
CA GLU A 659 1.39 -22.04 17.87
C GLU A 659 0.79 -20.62 17.96
N ILE A 660 -0.54 -20.48 17.79
CA ILE A 660 -1.26 -19.23 18.03
C ILE A 660 -1.71 -19.19 19.48
N VAL A 661 -1.38 -18.11 20.20
CA VAL A 661 -1.77 -17.93 21.60
C VAL A 661 -2.92 -16.93 21.74
N PRO A 662 -3.71 -16.96 22.84
CA PRO A 662 -4.81 -16.02 23.02
C PRO A 662 -4.31 -14.57 23.25
N LEU A 663 -5.15 -13.61 22.94
CA LEU A 663 -4.93 -12.21 23.26
C LEU A 663 -4.97 -11.98 24.79
N PRO A 664 -4.31 -10.91 25.30
CA PRO A 664 -4.29 -10.62 26.71
C PRO A 664 -5.67 -10.31 27.31
N ASP A 665 -5.83 -10.56 28.61
CA ASP A 665 -7.07 -10.37 29.38
C ASP A 665 -7.68 -8.97 29.30
N LYS A 666 -6.88 -7.95 28.98
CA LYS A 666 -7.37 -6.57 28.77
C LYS A 666 -8.40 -6.44 27.65
N PHE A 667 -8.48 -7.43 26.75
CA PHE A 667 -9.45 -7.50 25.65
C PHE A 667 -10.66 -8.41 25.97
N LYS A 668 -10.73 -9.01 27.14
CA LYS A 668 -11.92 -9.78 27.55
C LYS A 668 -13.17 -8.90 27.54
N LYS A 669 -14.30 -9.54 27.29
CA LYS A 669 -15.60 -8.90 27.38
C LYS A 669 -15.74 -8.30 28.78
N SER A 670 -15.95 -6.99 28.84
CA SER A 670 -16.40 -6.41 30.09
C SER A 670 -17.78 -7.00 30.38
N VAL A 671 -17.93 -7.64 31.52
CA VAL A 671 -19.27 -7.97 32.00
C VAL A 671 -19.93 -6.61 32.27
N GLU A 672 -20.71 -6.10 31.31
CA GLU A 672 -21.58 -4.96 31.57
C GLU A 672 -22.56 -5.42 32.65
N LYS A 673 -22.32 -4.97 33.86
CA LYS A 673 -23.29 -5.17 34.93
C LYS A 673 -24.55 -4.41 34.53
N GLU A 674 -25.65 -5.13 34.37
CA GLU A 674 -26.95 -4.51 34.09
C GLU A 674 -27.24 -3.43 35.13
N SER A 675 -27.38 -2.20 34.69
CA SER A 675 -27.72 -1.09 35.57
C SER A 675 -29.21 -1.10 35.86
N PHE A 676 -29.53 -1.04 37.15
CA PHE A 676 -30.95 -0.97 37.61
C PHE A 676 -31.48 0.46 37.69
N GLY A 677 -30.65 1.46 37.38
CA GLY A 677 -30.98 2.90 37.44
C GLY A 677 -29.81 3.68 38.01
N ASN A 678 -30.03 4.97 38.24
CA ASN A 678 -29.01 5.86 38.81
C ASN A 678 -29.14 5.98 40.33
N CYS A 679 -27.99 6.09 41.02
CA CYS A 679 -27.92 6.25 42.45
C CYS A 679 -28.60 7.58 42.89
N PRO A 680 -29.60 7.55 43.77
CA PRO A 680 -30.25 8.77 44.25
C PRO A 680 -29.34 9.69 45.11
N ILE A 681 -28.14 9.23 45.51
CA ILE A 681 -27.18 9.98 46.28
C ILE A 681 -26.14 10.67 45.41
N CYS A 682 -25.53 9.96 44.45
CA CYS A 682 -24.41 10.45 43.67
C CYS A 682 -24.57 10.29 42.15
N ASN A 683 -25.75 9.88 41.65
CA ASN A 683 -26.12 9.71 40.27
C ASN A 683 -25.30 8.65 39.48
N SER A 684 -24.43 7.86 40.13
CA SER A 684 -23.71 6.76 39.49
C SER A 684 -24.59 5.53 39.29
N PRO A 685 -24.27 4.64 38.30
CA PRO A 685 -25.06 3.43 38.06
C PRO A 685 -25.20 2.53 39.28
N ILE A 686 -26.40 1.91 39.44
CA ILE A 686 -26.67 0.90 40.47
C ILE A 686 -26.58 -0.49 39.84
N TYR A 687 -25.85 -1.38 40.49
CA TYR A 687 -25.68 -2.76 40.07
C TYR A 687 -26.26 -3.74 41.09
N LYS A 688 -26.69 -4.92 40.63
CA LYS A 688 -27.08 -6.03 41.47
C LYS A 688 -25.89 -6.81 41.94
N GLY A 689 -25.82 -7.10 43.23
CA GLY A 689 -24.76 -7.89 43.86
C GLY A 689 -25.33 -8.99 44.76
N LYS A 690 -24.47 -9.95 45.11
CA LYS A 690 -24.77 -11.00 46.05
C LYS A 690 -23.66 -11.04 47.11
N THR A 691 -24.01 -10.96 48.38
CA THR A 691 -23.04 -11.03 49.49
C THR A 691 -22.51 -12.47 49.67
N LYS A 692 -21.43 -12.66 50.40
CA LYS A 692 -20.92 -13.97 50.77
C LYS A 692 -21.94 -14.82 51.56
N SER A 693 -22.91 -14.19 52.25
CA SER A 693 -24.04 -14.83 52.93
C SER A 693 -25.22 -15.15 52.00
N GLY A 694 -25.14 -14.87 50.72
CA GLY A 694 -26.17 -15.15 49.73
C GLY A 694 -27.26 -14.08 49.58
N LEU A 695 -27.21 -12.98 50.34
CA LEU A 695 -28.19 -11.89 50.27
C LEU A 695 -27.96 -11.03 49.04
N ILE A 696 -29.04 -10.68 48.35
CA ILE A 696 -29.01 -9.80 47.17
C ILE A 696 -29.15 -8.34 47.60
N ASN A 697 -28.33 -7.47 47.02
CA ASN A 697 -28.44 -6.03 47.15
C ASN A 697 -28.23 -5.32 45.80
N TYR A 698 -28.82 -4.14 45.68
CA TYR A 698 -28.63 -3.20 44.57
C TYR A 698 -27.78 -2.06 45.12
N TYR A 699 -26.50 -2.03 44.74
CA TYR A 699 -25.48 -1.14 45.29
C TYR A 699 -24.94 -0.13 44.28
N CYS A 700 -24.51 1.02 44.77
CA CYS A 700 -23.93 2.05 43.91
C CYS A 700 -22.55 1.63 43.39
N SER A 701 -22.30 1.82 42.10
CA SER A 701 -20.99 1.56 41.48
C SER A 701 -19.87 2.40 42.14
N ASN A 702 -20.18 3.56 42.68
CA ASN A 702 -19.26 4.48 43.34
C ASN A 702 -19.02 4.17 44.85
N TYR A 703 -19.34 2.95 45.30
CA TYR A 703 -19.20 2.55 46.69
C TYR A 703 -17.75 2.59 47.18
N LYS A 704 -16.78 2.33 46.34
CA LYS A 704 -15.34 2.39 46.64
C LYS A 704 -14.85 3.82 46.94
N ASN A 705 -15.54 4.81 46.40
CA ASN A 705 -15.26 6.23 46.61
C ASN A 705 -16.22 6.85 47.64
N GLY A 706 -16.80 6.03 48.54
CA GLY A 706 -17.53 6.49 49.72
C GLY A 706 -19.06 6.62 49.56
N CYS A 707 -19.65 6.27 48.40
CA CYS A 707 -21.12 6.28 48.31
C CYS A 707 -21.74 5.07 49.05
N THR A 708 -22.61 5.32 50.01
CA THR A 708 -23.18 4.33 50.91
C THR A 708 -24.52 3.76 50.46
N PHE A 709 -24.99 4.09 49.23
CA PHE A 709 -26.28 3.63 48.76
C PHE A 709 -26.29 2.10 48.55
N SER A 710 -27.24 1.41 49.20
CA SER A 710 -27.52 0.00 49.01
C SER A 710 -28.97 -0.33 49.30
N LEU A 711 -29.70 -0.81 48.35
CA LEU A 711 -31.07 -1.27 48.46
C LEU A 711 -31.09 -2.80 48.55
N TRP A 712 -31.54 -3.34 49.66
CA TRP A 712 -31.51 -4.78 49.91
C TRP A 712 -32.75 -5.51 49.41
N GLU A 713 -32.60 -6.77 49.03
CA GLU A 713 -33.68 -7.68 48.63
C GLU A 713 -34.81 -7.73 49.65
N LYS A 714 -34.52 -7.65 50.95
CA LYS A 714 -35.47 -7.61 52.04
C LYS A 714 -35.30 -6.32 52.84
N MET A 715 -36.29 -5.43 52.75
CA MET A 715 -36.31 -4.16 53.44
C MET A 715 -37.46 -4.13 54.46
N LYS A 716 -37.22 -3.56 55.63
CA LYS A 716 -38.26 -3.34 56.66
C LYS A 716 -39.02 -2.03 56.41
N TYR A 717 -40.35 -2.08 56.54
CA TYR A 717 -41.20 -0.91 56.54
C TYR A 717 -42.25 -1.12 57.65
N PHE A 718 -42.05 -0.46 58.82
CA PHE A 718 -42.76 -0.76 60.07
C PHE A 718 -42.63 -2.26 60.39
N ASP A 719 -43.77 -2.93 60.71
CA ASP A 719 -43.80 -4.35 61.00
C ASP A 719 -43.82 -5.27 59.77
N ASN A 720 -43.74 -4.68 58.55
CA ASN A 720 -43.77 -5.40 57.29
C ASN A 720 -42.33 -5.61 56.73
N THR A 721 -42.12 -6.75 56.07
CA THR A 721 -40.93 -7.03 55.29
C THR A 721 -41.29 -6.92 53.82
N ILE A 722 -40.65 -6.01 53.11
CA ILE A 722 -40.82 -5.80 51.67
C ILE A 722 -39.77 -6.58 50.91
N ASN A 723 -40.17 -7.46 49.99
CA ASN A 723 -39.30 -8.13 49.04
C ASN A 723 -39.08 -7.22 47.82
N ILE A 724 -37.84 -6.80 47.57
CA ILE A 724 -37.42 -6.01 46.43
C ILE A 724 -36.98 -6.96 45.32
N THR A 725 -37.83 -7.19 44.36
CA THR A 725 -37.54 -7.90 43.11
C THR A 725 -36.85 -6.95 42.12
N ASP A 726 -36.23 -7.49 41.07
CA ASP A 726 -35.54 -6.69 40.03
C ASP A 726 -36.45 -5.61 39.43
N GLY A 727 -37.69 -5.94 39.12
CA GLY A 727 -38.67 -4.95 38.62
C GLY A 727 -38.98 -3.87 39.62
N ARG A 728 -39.14 -4.21 40.93
CA ARG A 728 -39.36 -3.23 42.00
C ARG A 728 -38.16 -2.34 42.22
N ALA A 729 -36.94 -2.91 42.16
CA ALA A 729 -35.70 -2.13 42.23
C ALA A 729 -35.61 -1.12 41.09
N LYS A 730 -35.85 -1.54 39.85
CA LYS A 730 -35.87 -0.63 38.68
C LYS A 730 -36.92 0.49 38.84
N SER A 731 -38.14 0.17 39.29
CA SER A 731 -39.20 1.18 39.51
C SER A 731 -38.78 2.20 40.58
N LEU A 732 -38.27 1.73 41.73
CA LEU A 732 -37.89 2.59 42.84
C LEU A 732 -36.70 3.51 42.51
N LEU A 733 -35.70 2.97 41.77
CA LEU A 733 -34.51 3.72 41.34
C LEU A 733 -34.80 4.73 40.24
N ASN A 734 -35.87 4.52 39.46
CA ASN A 734 -36.37 5.47 38.47
C ASN A 734 -37.43 6.42 39.05
N ASN A 735 -37.45 6.59 40.35
CA ASN A 735 -38.33 7.49 41.09
C ASN A 735 -39.82 7.18 40.91
N GLN A 736 -40.13 5.92 40.60
CA GLN A 736 -41.52 5.40 40.50
C GLN A 736 -41.94 4.75 41.83
N HIS A 737 -43.20 4.51 42.01
CA HIS A 737 -43.73 3.80 43.16
C HIS A 737 -43.92 2.31 42.89
N ILE A 738 -43.86 1.53 43.99
CA ILE A 738 -44.20 0.12 43.98
C ILE A 738 -45.53 -0.08 44.74
N THR A 739 -46.40 -0.96 44.25
CA THR A 739 -47.64 -1.33 44.93
C THR A 739 -47.45 -2.66 45.64
N ILE A 740 -47.69 -2.70 46.94
CA ILE A 740 -47.49 -3.90 47.75
C ILE A 740 -48.62 -4.11 48.77
N LYS A 741 -48.83 -5.34 49.18
CA LYS A 741 -49.73 -5.69 50.29
C LYS A 741 -48.98 -5.45 51.61
N LEU A 742 -49.56 -4.68 52.48
CA LEU A 742 -49.07 -4.32 53.82
C LEU A 742 -50.11 -4.73 54.89
N LYS A 743 -49.62 -4.96 56.12
CA LYS A 743 -50.48 -5.27 57.26
C LYS A 743 -50.40 -4.11 58.27
N THR A 744 -51.57 -3.73 58.78
CA THR A 744 -51.65 -2.81 59.94
C THR A 744 -51.22 -3.50 61.21
N LYS A 745 -50.96 -2.74 62.31
CA LYS A 745 -50.66 -3.30 63.64
C LYS A 745 -51.77 -4.23 64.15
N SER A 746 -53.03 -4.07 63.69
CA SER A 746 -54.16 -4.93 64.01
C SER A 746 -54.26 -6.17 63.09
N GLY A 747 -53.31 -6.40 62.17
CA GLY A 747 -53.28 -7.54 61.24
C GLY A 747 -54.11 -7.42 59.98
N LYS A 748 -54.86 -6.30 59.76
CA LYS A 748 -55.66 -6.07 58.55
C LYS A 748 -54.79 -5.77 57.36
N GLU A 749 -54.97 -6.50 56.25
CA GLU A 749 -54.26 -6.29 54.98
C GLU A 749 -54.84 -5.11 54.19
N TYR A 750 -53.93 -4.32 53.59
CA TYR A 750 -54.31 -3.27 52.65
C TYR A 750 -53.25 -3.15 51.55
N SER A 751 -53.58 -2.60 50.38
CA SER A 751 -52.69 -2.32 49.31
C SER A 751 -52.11 -0.92 49.48
N GLY A 752 -50.78 -0.80 49.62
CA GLY A 752 -50.11 0.49 49.78
C GLY A 752 -49.16 0.77 48.61
N LYS A 753 -49.08 2.05 48.20
CA LYS A 753 -48.10 2.53 47.25
C LYS A 753 -46.93 3.16 47.99
N LEU A 754 -45.70 2.70 47.70
CA LEU A 754 -44.50 3.17 48.37
C LEU A 754 -43.50 3.68 47.34
N LYS A 755 -42.79 4.76 47.64
CA LYS A 755 -41.58 5.17 46.91
C LYS A 755 -40.37 5.22 47.82
N LEU A 756 -39.20 5.25 47.21
CA LEU A 756 -37.93 5.29 47.91
C LEU A 756 -37.75 6.66 48.61
N LYS A 757 -37.29 6.66 49.87
CA LYS A 757 -36.96 7.85 50.64
C LYS A 757 -35.57 7.71 51.23
N ILE A 758 -34.74 8.74 51.09
CA ILE A 758 -33.42 8.81 51.68
C ILE A 758 -33.44 9.84 52.79
N ASN A 759 -33.14 9.39 54.02
CA ASN A 759 -33.01 10.25 55.19
C ASN A 759 -31.54 10.41 55.55
N LYS A 760 -31.03 11.61 55.70
CA LYS A 760 -29.68 11.88 56.17
C LYS A 760 -29.70 12.18 57.67
N VAL A 761 -29.03 11.36 58.48
CA VAL A 761 -28.88 11.53 59.93
C VAL A 761 -27.40 11.36 60.29
N ASN A 762 -26.79 12.35 60.94
CA ASN A 762 -25.40 12.36 61.35
C ASN A 762 -24.43 11.95 60.18
N ASP A 763 -24.58 12.58 59.04
CA ASP A 763 -23.87 12.34 57.76
C ASP A 763 -23.97 10.93 57.17
N LYS A 764 -24.84 10.08 57.69
CA LYS A 764 -25.15 8.76 57.12
C LYS A 764 -26.51 8.80 56.40
N ASN A 765 -26.56 8.19 55.25
CA ASN A 765 -27.76 8.06 54.45
C ASN A 765 -28.50 6.76 54.83
N TYR A 766 -29.75 6.88 55.24
CA TYR A 766 -30.63 5.76 55.54
C TYR A 766 -31.70 5.63 54.47
N ILE A 767 -31.85 4.45 53.92
CA ILE A 767 -32.81 4.15 52.87
C ILE A 767 -34.06 3.61 53.51
N ASN A 768 -35.17 4.26 53.21
CA ASN A 768 -36.50 3.95 53.75
C ASN A 768 -37.56 4.08 52.62
N PHE A 769 -38.81 3.87 52.97
CA PHE A 769 -39.98 4.08 52.12
C PHE A 769 -40.87 5.14 52.67
N GLU A 770 -41.50 5.91 51.77
CA GLU A 770 -42.59 6.78 52.14
C GLU A 770 -43.88 6.40 51.38
N PRO A 771 -45.03 6.46 52.04
CA PRO A 771 -46.30 6.16 51.38
C PRO A 771 -46.72 7.31 50.46
N ILE A 772 -47.29 6.91 49.30
CA ILE A 772 -47.93 7.86 48.38
C ILE A 772 -49.43 7.78 48.68
N LYS A 773 -50.05 8.91 48.94
CA LYS A 773 -51.51 9.05 49.15
C LYS A 773 -52.28 8.79 47.85
#